data_81614a78b652ba90f39956e69fa08865
#
_entry.id   81614a78b652ba90f39956e69fa08865
#
_cell.length_a   1.000
_cell.length_b   1.000
_cell.length_c   1.000
_cell.angle_alpha   90.00
_cell.angle_beta   90.00
_cell.angle_gamma   90.00
#
_symmetry.space_group_name_H-M   'P 1'
#
loop_
_entity.id
_entity.type
_entity.pdbx_description
1 polymer ?
#
loop_
_entity_poly.entity_id
_entity_poly.type
_entity_poly.pdbx_seq_one_letter_code
_entity_poly.pdbx_strand_id
1 'polypeptide(L)'
;MSDATLQLEETPAPDAPAREGLEEVIFAGRYRIQPGVVLPHLATSSSRAYLTIDSEKPDRELYALVLDHQVPARLTAILAAKDIPHDALLKPIRWGRVDWSESGREEIVIILPQPPGPPLLPSMDATTQYWTVRELKRDFLIPIMDLLRRMQDDRLTHRNIRPTNLFRRTNDDSVVSGQIYSAPPGYEQPAMFEPIERAMCPPITRGIGDLSDELFAIGVTLMVLGLGRNPVAGVSDEELLQRRITQGSYNALLGDNKLHADLAPVVRSLLRDEEHERWTLADLSNWVNSGRVNPSQPLPGTRADRPFEFNGRTAFTARELAHILTTDWNAALKVIADDTLQLWVDRSLNDRDRATEISECGPLGANGPRQMTDDIRLARIITTLDPIGPIRFRGTTLMPDAVGPAAIFAALNRSKSADYTDLIAGKMMNYWHEKQPRPKTWMLTASETVEKAASYLSDSGVGFSIERCVYELNPALPCLSPRLKGSVALQPRELIDAMEQHAAGGELLFDRHIAAFFAARTTGRVDRELHDYDRASNEAERSVAQLRLLAFVQSKNSASITKNLYRMFLEELQPMLDSYRNARLREELLKDAKKAAAKGSLNDLVRIVDNAKKRKWDERNFQVATRRHAALSAEIAKLQTDEKRLQRQAMLLGRQISANIACVLSVLVIAVLVFSRIG
;
A
#
# COMPACT_ATOMS: atom_id res chain seq x y z
N MET A 1 11.50 26.96 -8.89
CA MET A 1 12.93 27.21 -8.79
C MET A 1 13.55 25.94 -8.30
N SER A 2 14.51 25.45 -9.00
CA SER A 2 15.22 24.16 -8.92
C SER A 2 14.39 22.96 -9.35
N ASP A 3 14.47 22.67 -10.65
CA ASP A 3 14.10 21.43 -11.30
C ASP A 3 14.90 20.28 -10.65
N ALA A 4 14.21 19.46 -9.86
CA ALA A 4 14.68 18.13 -9.56
C ALA A 4 14.13 17.21 -10.65
N THR A 5 14.73 17.31 -11.84
CA THR A 5 14.65 16.26 -12.85
C THR A 5 15.22 15.00 -12.23
N LEU A 6 14.36 14.03 -11.93
CA LEU A 6 14.79 12.66 -11.64
C LEU A 6 15.58 12.20 -12.87
N GLN A 7 16.91 12.18 -12.74
CA GLN A 7 17.78 11.46 -13.64
C GLN A 7 17.43 9.97 -13.42
N LEU A 8 16.60 9.43 -14.33
CA LEU A 8 16.57 8.02 -14.58
C LEU A 8 18.00 7.65 -14.99
N GLU A 9 18.70 6.87 -14.17
CA GLU A 9 19.95 6.26 -14.58
C GLU A 9 19.70 5.58 -15.94
N GLU A 10 20.47 5.98 -16.93
CA GLU A 10 20.40 5.46 -18.29
C GLU A 10 20.43 3.93 -18.25
N THR A 11 19.43 3.31 -18.87
CA THR A 11 19.40 1.88 -19.12
C THR A 11 20.71 1.49 -19.84
N PRO A 12 21.53 0.56 -19.32
CA PRO A 12 22.79 0.20 -19.97
C PRO A 12 22.51 -0.34 -21.37
N ALA A 13 23.34 0.08 -22.32
CA ALA A 13 23.29 -0.34 -23.72
C ALA A 13 23.29 -1.89 -23.87
N PRO A 14 22.72 -2.45 -24.95
CA PRO A 14 22.46 -3.88 -25.12
C PRO A 14 23.68 -4.82 -25.17
N ASP A 15 24.90 -4.31 -25.06
CA ASP A 15 26.16 -5.08 -25.11
C ASP A 15 27.09 -4.81 -23.90
N ALA A 16 26.55 -4.75 -22.69
CA ALA A 16 27.43 -4.72 -21.52
C ALA A 16 28.11 -6.11 -21.34
N PRO A 17 29.46 -6.17 -21.26
CA PRO A 17 30.15 -7.43 -21.05
C PRO A 17 29.73 -8.09 -19.73
N ALA A 18 29.71 -9.44 -19.73
CA ALA A 18 29.45 -10.20 -18.50
C ALA A 18 30.36 -9.67 -17.37
N ARG A 19 29.75 -9.24 -16.26
CA ARG A 19 30.49 -8.83 -15.05
C ARG A 19 31.06 -10.10 -14.40
N GLU A 20 32.29 -10.43 -14.73
CA GLU A 20 33.01 -11.56 -14.11
C GLU A 20 33.21 -11.28 -12.62
N GLY A 21 32.77 -12.20 -11.76
CA GLY A 21 33.04 -12.17 -10.31
C GLY A 21 31.86 -12.03 -9.38
N LEU A 22 30.60 -11.94 -9.89
CA LEU A 22 29.42 -11.96 -9.03
C LEU A 22 29.04 -13.40 -8.65
N GLU A 23 28.87 -13.66 -7.35
CA GLU A 23 28.47 -14.98 -6.85
C GLU A 23 27.07 -15.36 -7.34
N GLU A 24 26.90 -16.66 -7.68
CA GLU A 24 25.58 -17.21 -8.02
C GLU A 24 24.64 -17.10 -6.82
N VAL A 25 23.39 -16.68 -7.08
CA VAL A 25 22.34 -16.62 -6.07
C VAL A 25 21.49 -17.89 -6.15
N ILE A 26 21.45 -18.67 -5.07
CA ILE A 26 20.66 -19.89 -5.00
C ILE A 26 19.26 -19.59 -4.47
N PHE A 27 18.24 -19.73 -5.32
CA PHE A 27 16.84 -19.55 -4.94
C PHE A 27 16.16 -20.89 -4.72
N ALA A 28 15.48 -21.01 -3.56
CA ALA A 28 14.72 -22.20 -3.14
C ALA A 28 15.54 -23.52 -3.18
N GLY A 29 16.87 -23.44 -3.00
CA GLY A 29 17.77 -24.61 -3.02
C GLY A 29 17.90 -25.32 -4.38
N ARG A 30 17.32 -24.75 -5.46
CA ARG A 30 17.22 -25.40 -6.77
C ARG A 30 17.66 -24.50 -7.93
N TYR A 31 17.18 -23.25 -7.94
CA TYR A 31 17.43 -22.35 -9.07
C TYR A 31 18.68 -21.53 -8.81
N ARG A 32 19.67 -21.67 -9.71
CA ARG A 32 20.93 -20.91 -9.67
C ARG A 32 20.78 -19.72 -10.61
N ILE A 33 20.64 -18.54 -10.03
CA ILE A 33 20.54 -17.28 -10.76
C ILE A 33 21.96 -16.75 -10.94
N GLN A 34 22.28 -16.28 -12.15
CA GLN A 34 23.60 -15.77 -12.51
C GLN A 34 23.56 -14.24 -12.67
N PRO A 35 23.87 -13.45 -11.62
CA PRO A 35 23.84 -11.98 -11.69
C PRO A 35 24.81 -11.40 -12.73
N GLY A 36 25.88 -12.12 -13.03
CA GLY A 36 26.84 -11.75 -14.09
C GLY A 36 26.28 -11.87 -15.52
N VAL A 37 25.18 -12.61 -15.74
CA VAL A 37 24.60 -12.85 -17.07
C VAL A 37 23.22 -12.18 -17.16
N VAL A 38 23.23 -10.89 -17.50
CA VAL A 38 22.01 -10.08 -17.68
C VAL A 38 21.36 -10.41 -19.02
N LEU A 39 20.02 -10.42 -19.06
CA LEU A 39 19.21 -10.60 -20.27
C LEU A 39 18.40 -9.30 -20.56
N PRO A 40 19.02 -8.27 -21.17
CA PRO A 40 18.41 -6.95 -21.32
C PRO A 40 17.08 -6.97 -22.09
N HIS A 41 16.97 -7.87 -23.08
CA HIS A 41 15.78 -8.02 -23.93
C HIS A 41 14.54 -8.59 -23.17
N LEU A 42 14.74 -9.15 -21.97
CA LEU A 42 13.67 -9.65 -21.07
C LEU A 42 13.49 -8.75 -19.84
N ALA A 43 14.36 -7.78 -19.64
CA ALA A 43 14.24 -6.80 -18.58
C ALA A 43 13.14 -5.77 -18.92
N THR A 44 12.63 -5.12 -17.87
CA THR A 44 11.63 -4.03 -18.00
C THR A 44 12.08 -2.84 -17.15
N SER A 45 11.35 -1.73 -17.20
CA SER A 45 11.65 -0.56 -16.34
C SER A 45 11.51 -0.88 -14.84
N SER A 46 10.74 -1.92 -14.49
CA SER A 46 10.47 -2.37 -13.11
C SER A 46 11.18 -3.66 -12.71
N SER A 47 12.03 -4.24 -13.57
CA SER A 47 12.71 -5.50 -13.26
C SER A 47 13.97 -5.72 -14.09
N ARG A 48 14.94 -6.40 -13.49
CA ARG A 48 16.13 -6.90 -14.19
C ARG A 48 15.97 -8.39 -14.47
N ALA A 49 16.44 -8.84 -15.63
CA ALA A 49 16.35 -10.23 -16.04
C ALA A 49 17.75 -10.89 -16.07
N TYR A 50 17.86 -12.09 -15.49
CA TYR A 50 19.11 -12.82 -15.37
C TYR A 50 18.95 -14.27 -15.81
N LEU A 51 19.99 -14.82 -16.44
CA LEU A 51 20.04 -16.24 -16.77
C LEU A 51 19.90 -17.09 -15.50
N THR A 52 19.11 -18.15 -15.59
CA THR A 52 18.84 -19.04 -14.46
C THR A 52 18.92 -20.49 -14.88
N ILE A 53 19.58 -21.32 -14.08
CA ILE A 53 19.74 -22.74 -14.29
C ILE A 53 18.94 -23.51 -13.25
N ASP A 54 18.10 -24.45 -13.71
CA ASP A 54 17.41 -25.41 -12.84
C ASP A 54 18.33 -26.60 -12.53
N SER A 55 18.75 -26.76 -11.28
CA SER A 55 19.67 -27.85 -10.88
C SER A 55 19.09 -29.26 -11.08
N GLU A 56 17.74 -29.41 -11.08
CA GLU A 56 17.08 -30.70 -11.34
C GLU A 56 16.80 -30.95 -12.82
N LYS A 57 16.66 -29.88 -13.63
CA LYS A 57 16.36 -29.93 -15.07
C LYS A 57 17.21 -28.94 -15.84
N PRO A 58 18.51 -29.21 -16.02
CA PRO A 58 19.46 -28.26 -16.62
C PRO A 58 19.13 -27.87 -18.07
N ASP A 59 18.46 -28.75 -18.82
CA ASP A 59 18.06 -28.50 -20.21
C ASP A 59 16.91 -27.49 -20.36
N ARG A 60 16.33 -27.02 -19.23
CA ARG A 60 15.23 -26.07 -19.23
C ARG A 60 15.78 -24.66 -19.32
N GLU A 61 15.45 -23.96 -20.38
CA GLU A 61 15.80 -22.56 -20.56
C GLU A 61 14.96 -21.67 -19.64
N LEU A 62 15.60 -21.07 -18.64
CA LEU A 62 14.94 -20.24 -17.62
C LEU A 62 15.61 -18.88 -17.49
N TYR A 63 14.82 -17.91 -16.99
CA TYR A 63 15.34 -16.65 -16.52
C TYR A 63 14.68 -16.24 -15.20
N ALA A 64 15.39 -15.42 -14.42
CA ALA A 64 14.86 -14.80 -13.22
C ALA A 64 14.59 -13.32 -13.48
N LEU A 65 13.41 -12.85 -13.09
CA LEU A 65 13.13 -11.43 -12.93
C LEU A 65 13.37 -11.05 -11.48
N VAL A 66 14.30 -10.13 -11.25
CA VAL A 66 14.52 -9.48 -9.95
C VAL A 66 13.77 -8.15 -9.98
N LEU A 67 12.78 -8.01 -9.10
CA LEU A 67 11.84 -6.90 -9.15
C LEU A 67 12.39 -5.66 -8.43
N ASP A 68 12.07 -4.48 -8.96
CA ASP A 68 12.37 -3.22 -8.30
C ASP A 68 11.49 -3.06 -7.05
N HIS A 69 12.11 -2.88 -5.90
CA HIS A 69 11.42 -2.67 -4.63
C HIS A 69 10.60 -1.36 -4.56
N GLN A 70 10.87 -0.39 -5.43
CA GLN A 70 10.13 0.88 -5.50
C GLN A 70 8.85 0.77 -6.32
N VAL A 71 8.72 -0.29 -7.13
CA VAL A 71 7.54 -0.55 -7.95
C VAL A 71 6.78 -1.74 -7.36
N PRO A 72 5.50 -1.59 -6.98
CA PRO A 72 4.74 -2.68 -6.40
C PRO A 72 4.52 -3.81 -7.42
N ALA A 73 5.01 -5.00 -7.11
CA ALA A 73 4.82 -6.19 -7.92
C ALA A 73 3.33 -6.60 -8.00
N ARG A 74 2.94 -7.20 -9.13
CA ARG A 74 1.57 -7.69 -9.34
C ARG A 74 1.40 -9.12 -8.81
N LEU A 75 1.54 -9.29 -7.49
CA LEU A 75 1.52 -10.62 -6.83
C LEU A 75 0.19 -11.37 -7.07
N THR A 76 -0.93 -10.67 -7.19
CA THR A 76 -2.22 -11.28 -7.54
C THR A 76 -2.19 -11.96 -8.92
N ALA A 77 -1.53 -11.34 -9.90
CA ALA A 77 -1.35 -11.93 -11.22
C ALA A 77 -0.40 -13.14 -11.19
N ILE A 78 0.67 -13.11 -10.38
CA ILE A 78 1.56 -14.25 -10.20
C ILE A 78 0.81 -15.48 -9.66
N LEU A 79 -0.09 -15.26 -8.71
CA LEU A 79 -0.90 -16.33 -8.12
C LEU A 79 -1.95 -16.85 -9.11
N ALA A 80 -2.70 -15.98 -9.77
CA ALA A 80 -3.74 -16.35 -10.72
C ALA A 80 -3.20 -17.01 -11.98
N ALA A 81 -2.04 -16.59 -12.49
CA ALA A 81 -1.46 -17.10 -13.74
C ALA A 81 -1.16 -18.61 -13.72
N LYS A 82 -0.93 -19.21 -12.53
CA LYS A 82 -0.71 -20.65 -12.40
C LYS A 82 -1.93 -21.46 -12.79
N ASP A 83 -3.12 -20.92 -12.51
CA ASP A 83 -4.40 -21.60 -12.68
C ASP A 83 -5.02 -21.35 -14.06
N ILE A 84 -4.49 -20.38 -14.84
CA ILE A 84 -4.95 -20.11 -16.21
C ILE A 84 -4.51 -21.26 -17.13
N PRO A 85 -5.42 -22.10 -17.66
CA PRO A 85 -5.06 -23.23 -18.51
C PRO A 85 -4.81 -22.79 -19.95
N HIS A 86 -3.80 -21.94 -20.19
CA HIS A 86 -3.51 -21.40 -21.52
C HIS A 86 -2.02 -21.27 -21.77
N ASP A 87 -1.57 -21.67 -22.96
CA ASP A 87 -0.14 -21.70 -23.33
C ASP A 87 0.37 -20.42 -23.98
N ALA A 88 -0.54 -19.46 -24.30
CA ALA A 88 -0.17 -18.17 -24.88
C ALA A 88 0.28 -17.12 -23.84
N LEU A 89 0.59 -17.51 -22.60
CA LEU A 89 1.14 -16.67 -21.55
C LEU A 89 2.35 -17.33 -20.92
N LEU A 90 3.47 -16.61 -20.80
CA LEU A 90 4.62 -17.08 -20.00
C LEU A 90 4.23 -17.10 -18.53
N LYS A 91 4.18 -18.28 -17.93
CA LYS A 91 3.74 -18.48 -16.54
C LYS A 91 4.91 -18.58 -15.58
N PRO A 92 4.79 -18.00 -14.36
CA PRO A 92 5.80 -18.13 -13.33
C PRO A 92 5.89 -19.59 -12.86
N ILE A 93 7.12 -20.12 -12.82
CA ILE A 93 7.43 -21.45 -12.31
C ILE A 93 7.53 -21.43 -10.80
N ARG A 94 8.26 -20.42 -10.30
CA ARG A 94 8.48 -20.18 -8.88
C ARG A 94 8.63 -18.68 -8.65
N TRP A 95 8.25 -18.22 -7.47
CA TRP A 95 8.51 -16.86 -7.02
C TRP A 95 8.74 -16.86 -5.51
N GLY A 96 9.42 -15.84 -5.00
CA GLY A 96 9.67 -15.67 -3.58
C GLY A 96 10.74 -14.63 -3.32
N ARG A 97 11.25 -14.65 -2.09
CA ARG A 97 12.30 -13.75 -1.62
C ARG A 97 13.64 -14.44 -1.67
N VAL A 98 14.68 -13.69 -1.96
CA VAL A 98 16.06 -14.15 -1.93
C VAL A 98 16.97 -13.01 -1.48
N ASP A 99 18.00 -13.32 -0.71
CA ASP A 99 19.06 -12.37 -0.37
C ASP A 99 19.83 -12.01 -1.64
N TRP A 100 19.82 -10.73 -2.00
CA TRP A 100 20.46 -10.24 -3.21
C TRP A 100 21.76 -9.51 -2.86
N SER A 101 22.90 -10.10 -3.19
CA SER A 101 24.22 -9.61 -2.77
C SER A 101 24.53 -8.20 -3.29
N GLU A 102 24.09 -7.83 -4.50
CA GLU A 102 24.33 -6.50 -5.07
C GLU A 102 23.63 -5.37 -4.32
N SER A 103 22.39 -5.60 -3.86
CA SER A 103 21.63 -4.61 -3.11
C SER A 103 21.78 -4.71 -1.58
N GLY A 104 22.33 -5.82 -1.11
CA GLY A 104 22.50 -6.12 0.32
C GLY A 104 21.20 -6.30 1.08
N ARG A 105 20.11 -6.67 0.39
CA ARG A 105 18.75 -6.87 0.94
C ARG A 105 18.05 -8.04 0.27
N GLU A 106 16.90 -8.45 0.85
CA GLU A 106 16.00 -9.38 0.19
C GLU A 106 15.31 -8.69 -1.01
N GLU A 107 15.28 -9.39 -2.15
CA GLU A 107 14.53 -8.99 -3.34
C GLU A 107 13.47 -10.03 -3.69
N ILE A 108 12.40 -9.58 -4.33
CA ILE A 108 11.40 -10.50 -4.88
C ILE A 108 11.88 -10.97 -6.24
N VAL A 109 11.92 -12.29 -6.41
CA VAL A 109 12.36 -12.93 -7.65
C VAL A 109 11.25 -13.80 -8.21
N ILE A 110 11.10 -13.79 -9.54
CA ILE A 110 10.17 -14.63 -10.29
C ILE A 110 10.97 -15.45 -11.30
N ILE A 111 10.89 -16.76 -11.23
CA ILE A 111 11.48 -17.67 -12.23
C ILE A 111 10.47 -17.95 -13.34
N LEU A 112 10.86 -17.68 -14.56
CA LEU A 112 10.05 -17.84 -15.77
C LEU A 112 10.78 -18.73 -16.80
N PRO A 113 10.04 -19.45 -17.68
CA PRO A 113 10.65 -20.04 -18.86
C PRO A 113 11.08 -18.94 -19.81
N GLN A 114 12.18 -19.12 -20.53
CA GLN A 114 12.52 -18.20 -21.63
C GLN A 114 11.42 -18.23 -22.70
N PRO A 115 11.21 -17.10 -23.39
CA PRO A 115 10.25 -17.06 -24.48
C PRO A 115 10.59 -18.08 -25.57
N PRO A 116 9.58 -18.72 -26.20
CA PRO A 116 9.81 -19.78 -27.18
C PRO A 116 10.28 -19.30 -28.56
N GLY A 117 10.71 -18.06 -28.66
CA GLY A 117 11.23 -17.43 -29.87
C GLY A 117 11.41 -15.91 -29.70
N PRO A 118 11.74 -15.17 -30.76
CA PRO A 118 12.02 -13.75 -30.70
C PRO A 118 10.74 -12.91 -30.45
N PRO A 119 10.88 -11.69 -29.90
CA PRO A 119 9.78 -10.75 -29.83
C PRO A 119 9.31 -10.33 -31.23
N LEU A 120 8.02 -10.00 -31.38
CA LEU A 120 7.46 -9.57 -32.67
C LEU A 120 8.12 -8.30 -33.18
N LEU A 121 8.61 -7.47 -32.27
CA LEU A 121 9.42 -6.29 -32.56
C LEU A 121 10.52 -6.20 -31.48
N PRO A 122 11.81 -6.15 -31.86
CA PRO A 122 12.90 -6.11 -30.85
C PRO A 122 12.89 -4.86 -29.97
N SER A 123 12.50 -3.71 -30.54
CA SER A 123 12.27 -2.44 -29.83
C SER A 123 11.19 -1.63 -30.56
N MET A 124 10.64 -0.59 -29.91
CA MET A 124 9.63 0.27 -30.54
C MET A 124 10.18 1.14 -31.68
N ASP A 125 11.50 1.26 -31.78
CA ASP A 125 12.17 1.96 -32.87
C ASP A 125 12.62 1.05 -34.01
N ALA A 126 12.47 -0.26 -33.84
CA ALA A 126 12.83 -1.24 -34.84
C ALA A 126 11.79 -1.33 -35.96
N THR A 127 12.23 -1.83 -37.10
CA THR A 127 11.36 -2.21 -38.22
C THR A 127 11.38 -3.70 -38.44
N THR A 128 10.26 -4.24 -38.92
CA THR A 128 10.14 -5.65 -39.26
C THR A 128 9.37 -5.78 -40.59
N GLN A 129 9.31 -6.98 -41.13
CA GLN A 129 8.43 -7.23 -42.26
C GLN A 129 6.97 -7.06 -41.81
N TYR A 130 6.14 -6.39 -42.61
CA TYR A 130 4.72 -6.27 -42.32
C TYR A 130 4.02 -7.64 -42.35
N TRP A 131 3.08 -7.81 -41.41
CA TRP A 131 2.28 -9.03 -41.34
C TRP A 131 1.05 -8.94 -42.25
N THR A 132 0.77 -10.03 -42.95
CA THR A 132 -0.47 -10.15 -43.76
C THR A 132 -1.68 -10.28 -42.81
N VAL A 133 -2.86 -9.91 -43.29
CA VAL A 133 -4.12 -10.05 -42.56
C VAL A 133 -4.36 -11.52 -42.13
N ARG A 134 -3.89 -12.50 -42.91
CA ARG A 134 -3.97 -13.92 -42.57
C ARG A 134 -3.09 -14.27 -41.38
N GLU A 135 -1.84 -13.82 -41.36
CA GLU A 135 -0.92 -14.03 -40.23
C GLU A 135 -1.43 -13.34 -38.99
N LEU A 136 -1.89 -12.07 -39.08
CA LEU A 136 -2.48 -11.33 -37.97
C LEU A 136 -3.66 -12.08 -37.35
N LYS A 137 -4.53 -12.69 -38.16
CA LYS A 137 -5.67 -13.46 -37.65
C LYS A 137 -5.24 -14.78 -37.01
N ARG A 138 -4.44 -15.58 -37.71
CA ARG A 138 -4.09 -16.95 -37.31
C ARG A 138 -3.09 -16.95 -36.14
N ASP A 139 -2.02 -16.18 -36.27
CA ASP A 139 -0.85 -16.34 -35.42
C ASP A 139 -0.90 -15.41 -34.20
N PHE A 140 -1.55 -14.23 -34.33
CA PHE A 140 -1.65 -13.26 -33.23
C PHE A 140 -3.04 -13.23 -32.58
N LEU A 141 -4.10 -12.97 -33.35
CA LEU A 141 -5.41 -12.69 -32.76
C LEU A 141 -6.04 -13.91 -32.10
N ILE A 142 -6.03 -15.08 -32.75
CA ILE A 142 -6.67 -16.28 -32.21
C ILE A 142 -6.09 -16.64 -30.83
N PRO A 143 -4.76 -16.83 -30.64
CA PRO A 143 -4.21 -17.20 -29.35
C PRO A 143 -4.39 -16.11 -28.28
N ILE A 144 -4.25 -14.82 -28.64
CA ILE A 144 -4.37 -13.73 -27.67
C ILE A 144 -5.84 -13.52 -27.25
N MET A 145 -6.78 -13.59 -28.18
CA MET A 145 -8.22 -13.50 -27.82
C MET A 145 -8.66 -14.62 -26.92
N ASP A 146 -8.18 -15.84 -27.13
CA ASP A 146 -8.50 -16.97 -26.26
C ASP A 146 -7.86 -16.81 -24.88
N LEU A 147 -6.62 -16.34 -24.82
CA LEU A 147 -5.97 -15.95 -23.55
C LEU A 147 -6.80 -14.89 -22.80
N LEU A 148 -7.23 -13.83 -23.47
CA LEU A 148 -8.00 -12.75 -22.81
C LEU A 148 -9.35 -13.23 -22.30
N ARG A 149 -10.04 -14.16 -22.98
CA ARG A 149 -11.27 -14.77 -22.46
C ARG A 149 -11.02 -15.50 -21.14
N ARG A 150 -9.95 -16.32 -21.09
CA ARG A 150 -9.57 -17.03 -19.86
C ARG A 150 -9.21 -16.09 -18.73
N MET A 151 -8.43 -15.03 -19.02
CA MET A 151 -8.07 -14.04 -18.01
C MET A 151 -9.29 -13.28 -17.47
N GLN A 152 -10.29 -13.02 -18.32
CA GLN A 152 -11.53 -12.37 -17.91
C GLN A 152 -12.34 -13.24 -16.92
N ASP A 153 -12.40 -14.57 -17.14
CA ASP A 153 -13.04 -15.51 -16.21
C ASP A 153 -12.41 -15.42 -14.81
N ASP A 154 -11.08 -15.21 -14.73
CA ASP A 154 -10.33 -15.05 -13.49
C ASP A 154 -10.25 -13.59 -12.99
N ARG A 155 -11.00 -12.68 -13.62
CA ARG A 155 -10.98 -11.22 -13.32
C ARG A 155 -9.59 -10.60 -13.38
N LEU A 156 -8.74 -11.12 -14.24
CA LEU A 156 -7.38 -10.65 -14.47
C LEU A 156 -7.29 -9.90 -15.79
N THR A 157 -6.67 -8.74 -15.80
CA THR A 157 -6.33 -8.01 -17.03
C THR A 157 -4.87 -8.27 -17.40
N HIS A 158 -4.55 -8.18 -18.68
CA HIS A 158 -3.18 -8.35 -19.18
C HIS A 158 -2.37 -7.07 -19.02
N ARG A 159 -2.80 -5.99 -19.64
CA ARG A 159 -2.26 -4.62 -19.56
C ARG A 159 -0.78 -4.49 -19.94
N ASN A 160 -0.32 -5.35 -20.85
CA ASN A 160 1.03 -5.31 -21.41
C ASN A 160 1.06 -5.96 -22.83
N ILE A 161 -0.03 -5.77 -23.62
CA ILE A 161 -0.11 -6.25 -25.01
C ILE A 161 0.59 -5.25 -25.92
N ARG A 162 1.81 -5.59 -26.34
CA ARG A 162 2.63 -4.78 -27.24
C ARG A 162 3.63 -5.66 -27.98
N PRO A 163 4.05 -5.34 -29.22
CA PRO A 163 4.93 -6.19 -30.01
C PRO A 163 6.25 -6.56 -29.33
N THR A 164 6.78 -5.73 -28.44
CA THR A 164 8.01 -5.98 -27.69
C THR A 164 7.84 -6.94 -26.50
N ASN A 165 6.60 -7.26 -26.11
CA ASN A 165 6.26 -8.25 -25.07
C ASN A 165 5.44 -9.43 -25.62
N LEU A 166 5.41 -9.58 -26.91
CA LEU A 166 4.77 -10.67 -27.62
C LEU A 166 5.83 -11.41 -28.43
N PHE A 167 5.89 -12.75 -28.29
CA PHE A 167 6.94 -13.60 -28.82
C PHE A 167 6.39 -14.59 -29.83
N ARG A 168 7.08 -14.77 -30.95
CA ARG A 168 6.69 -15.73 -32.00
C ARG A 168 7.31 -17.09 -31.72
N ARG A 169 6.48 -18.13 -31.60
CA ARG A 169 6.99 -19.49 -31.47
C ARG A 169 7.73 -19.93 -32.71
N THR A 170 8.83 -20.64 -32.53
CA THR A 170 9.66 -21.15 -33.64
C THR A 170 9.07 -22.38 -34.33
N ASN A 171 8.13 -23.11 -33.66
CA ASN A 171 7.55 -24.36 -34.15
C ASN A 171 6.26 -24.19 -34.97
N ASP A 172 5.42 -23.22 -34.65
CA ASP A 172 4.07 -23.08 -35.26
C ASP A 172 3.69 -21.63 -35.56
N ASP A 173 4.63 -20.69 -35.38
CA ASP A 173 4.46 -19.25 -35.59
C ASP A 173 3.41 -18.57 -34.67
N SER A 174 2.74 -19.31 -33.79
CA SER A 174 1.75 -18.73 -32.87
C SER A 174 2.40 -17.78 -31.86
N VAL A 175 1.65 -16.73 -31.47
CA VAL A 175 2.14 -15.70 -30.55
C VAL A 175 1.90 -16.11 -29.11
N VAL A 176 2.93 -15.89 -28.29
CA VAL A 176 2.90 -16.05 -26.82
C VAL A 176 3.14 -14.68 -26.19
N SER A 177 2.35 -14.34 -25.19
CA SER A 177 2.58 -13.15 -24.38
C SER A 177 3.70 -13.37 -23.38
N GLY A 178 4.53 -12.37 -23.20
CA GLY A 178 5.54 -12.28 -22.16
C GLY A 178 4.96 -12.07 -20.76
N GLN A 179 5.77 -11.54 -19.88
CA GLN A 179 5.43 -11.35 -18.47
C GLN A 179 4.48 -10.16 -18.24
N ILE A 180 3.68 -10.26 -17.17
CA ILE A 180 2.73 -9.24 -16.70
C ILE A 180 2.83 -9.02 -15.19
N TYR A 181 3.94 -9.39 -14.56
CA TYR A 181 4.06 -9.62 -13.12
C TYR A 181 4.88 -8.58 -12.37
N SER A 182 5.83 -7.92 -13.06
CA SER A 182 6.84 -7.08 -12.44
C SER A 182 6.32 -5.76 -11.88
N ALA A 183 5.19 -5.25 -12.41
CA ALA A 183 4.66 -3.93 -12.11
C ALA A 183 3.13 -3.92 -12.09
N PRO A 184 2.49 -2.85 -11.58
CA PRO A 184 1.04 -2.66 -11.70
C PRO A 184 0.57 -2.68 -13.16
N PRO A 185 -0.71 -3.00 -13.41
CA PRO A 185 -1.26 -3.04 -14.76
C PRO A 185 -1.04 -1.72 -15.53
N GLY A 186 -0.60 -1.82 -16.79
CA GLY A 186 -0.34 -0.65 -17.64
C GLY A 186 0.96 0.12 -17.36
N TYR A 187 1.69 -0.23 -16.29
CA TYR A 187 2.94 0.46 -15.94
C TYR A 187 4.02 0.33 -17.03
N GLU A 188 4.21 -0.89 -17.54
CA GLU A 188 5.22 -1.19 -18.57
C GLU A 188 4.74 -0.89 -19.99
N GLN A 189 3.50 -0.46 -20.18
CA GLN A 189 2.91 -0.26 -21.49
C GLN A 189 3.17 1.18 -21.97
N PRO A 190 3.76 1.40 -23.17
CA PRO A 190 3.88 2.75 -23.72
C PRO A 190 2.51 3.43 -23.89
N ALA A 191 2.46 4.76 -23.73
CA ALA A 191 1.22 5.53 -23.75
C ALA A 191 0.42 5.37 -25.06
N MET A 192 1.09 5.07 -26.17
CA MET A 192 0.41 4.82 -27.45
C MET A 192 -0.51 3.59 -27.45
N PHE A 193 -0.24 2.58 -26.61
CA PHE A 193 -1.06 1.36 -26.46
C PHE A 193 -2.19 1.51 -25.44
N GLU A 194 -2.25 2.64 -24.76
CA GLU A 194 -3.31 2.95 -23.78
C GLU A 194 -4.43 3.76 -24.44
N PRO A 195 -5.72 3.51 -24.11
CA PRO A 195 -6.79 4.43 -24.48
C PRO A 195 -6.51 5.83 -23.93
N ILE A 196 -7.12 6.85 -24.52
CA ILE A 196 -6.77 8.24 -24.28
C ILE A 196 -6.88 8.65 -22.81
N GLU A 197 -7.89 8.16 -22.10
CA GLU A 197 -8.13 8.42 -20.69
C GLU A 197 -7.01 7.89 -19.80
N ARG A 198 -6.43 6.73 -20.12
CA ARG A 198 -5.30 6.15 -19.40
C ARG A 198 -3.95 6.68 -19.87
N ALA A 199 -3.85 7.03 -21.15
CA ALA A 199 -2.65 7.68 -21.69
C ALA A 199 -2.38 9.06 -21.07
N MET A 200 -3.40 9.75 -20.56
CA MET A 200 -3.28 10.98 -19.78
C MET A 200 -2.65 10.79 -18.40
N CYS A 201 -2.53 9.54 -17.93
CA CYS A 201 -2.01 9.21 -16.61
C CYS A 201 -0.54 8.81 -16.66
N PRO A 202 0.27 9.19 -15.65
CA PRO A 202 1.56 8.55 -15.42
C PRO A 202 1.42 7.02 -15.30
N PRO A 203 2.41 6.22 -15.69
CA PRO A 203 2.32 4.76 -15.71
C PRO A 203 1.76 4.11 -14.45
N ILE A 204 2.19 4.57 -13.26
CA ILE A 204 1.76 4.04 -11.95
C ILE A 204 0.28 4.32 -11.64
N THR A 205 -0.32 5.31 -12.29
CA THR A 205 -1.70 5.76 -12.03
C THR A 205 -2.69 5.41 -13.15
N ARG A 206 -2.31 4.54 -14.10
CA ARG A 206 -3.16 4.09 -15.20
C ARG A 206 -4.26 3.11 -14.79
N GLY A 207 -4.08 2.41 -13.67
CA GLY A 207 -5.08 1.52 -13.09
C GLY A 207 -5.15 0.12 -13.70
N ILE A 208 -6.05 -0.68 -13.14
CA ILE A 208 -6.21 -2.10 -13.48
C ILE A 208 -6.71 -2.27 -14.92
N GLY A 209 -7.64 -1.41 -15.34
CA GLY A 209 -8.26 -1.51 -16.65
C GLY A 209 -9.25 -2.67 -16.80
N ASP A 210 -9.72 -2.83 -18.03
CA ASP A 210 -10.62 -3.92 -18.39
C ASP A 210 -10.37 -4.42 -19.83
N LEU A 211 -11.25 -5.29 -20.31
CA LEU A 211 -11.12 -5.89 -21.64
C LEU A 211 -11.12 -4.84 -22.78
N SER A 212 -11.82 -3.72 -22.61
CA SER A 212 -11.86 -2.66 -23.61
C SER A 212 -10.49 -1.99 -23.81
N ASP A 213 -9.71 -1.87 -22.73
CA ASP A 213 -8.33 -1.37 -22.80
C ASP A 213 -7.41 -2.34 -23.54
N GLU A 214 -7.60 -3.65 -23.32
CA GLU A 214 -6.86 -4.70 -24.06
C GLU A 214 -7.15 -4.66 -25.56
N LEU A 215 -8.42 -4.45 -25.94
CA LEU A 215 -8.83 -4.35 -27.33
C LEU A 215 -8.24 -3.12 -28.03
N PHE A 216 -8.10 -2.01 -27.29
CA PHE A 216 -7.36 -0.85 -27.81
C PHE A 216 -5.89 -1.19 -28.07
N ALA A 217 -5.21 -1.84 -27.11
CA ALA A 217 -3.82 -2.27 -27.24
C ALA A 217 -3.64 -3.27 -28.42
N ILE A 218 -4.58 -4.19 -28.61
CA ILE A 218 -4.64 -5.06 -29.80
C ILE A 218 -4.74 -4.22 -31.09
N GLY A 219 -5.60 -3.20 -31.11
CA GLY A 219 -5.75 -2.31 -32.27
C GLY A 219 -4.45 -1.62 -32.65
N VAL A 220 -3.71 -1.11 -31.66
CA VAL A 220 -2.38 -0.50 -31.88
C VAL A 220 -1.37 -1.55 -32.34
N THR A 221 -1.38 -2.73 -31.72
CA THR A 221 -0.49 -3.85 -32.11
C THR A 221 -0.74 -4.27 -33.56
N LEU A 222 -2.01 -4.39 -33.98
CA LEU A 222 -2.38 -4.66 -35.38
C LEU A 222 -1.88 -3.56 -36.32
N MET A 223 -1.95 -2.29 -35.91
CA MET A 223 -1.42 -1.17 -36.70
C MET A 223 0.10 -1.30 -36.87
N VAL A 224 0.83 -1.52 -35.80
CA VAL A 224 2.29 -1.65 -35.82
C VAL A 224 2.74 -2.84 -36.67
N LEU A 225 2.14 -4.00 -36.48
CA LEU A 225 2.48 -5.21 -37.24
C LEU A 225 2.05 -5.13 -38.71
N GLY A 226 0.90 -4.51 -39.00
CA GLY A 226 0.42 -4.28 -40.35
C GLY A 226 1.24 -3.23 -41.14
N LEU A 227 1.93 -2.32 -40.47
CA LEU A 227 2.89 -1.37 -41.05
C LEU A 227 4.34 -1.88 -41.01
N GLY A 228 4.65 -2.90 -40.17
CA GLY A 228 5.99 -3.38 -39.90
C GLY A 228 6.87 -2.39 -39.15
N ARG A 229 6.29 -1.38 -38.52
CA ARG A 229 6.99 -0.32 -37.78
C ARG A 229 6.06 0.46 -36.84
N ASN A 230 6.63 1.12 -35.84
CA ASN A 230 5.91 2.10 -35.04
C ASN A 230 5.64 3.38 -35.88
N PRO A 231 4.38 3.74 -36.17
CA PRO A 231 4.06 4.91 -37.00
C PRO A 231 4.33 6.25 -36.31
N VAL A 232 4.49 6.28 -34.98
CA VAL A 232 4.77 7.48 -34.18
C VAL A 232 6.16 7.46 -33.55
N ALA A 233 7.12 6.70 -34.12
CA ALA A 233 8.50 6.70 -33.65
C ALA A 233 9.08 8.13 -33.64
N GLY A 234 9.74 8.50 -32.53
CA GLY A 234 10.31 9.83 -32.35
C GLY A 234 9.33 10.93 -31.92
N VAL A 235 8.04 10.61 -31.77
CA VAL A 235 7.03 11.56 -31.22
C VAL A 235 6.99 11.38 -29.71
N SER A 236 7.08 12.48 -28.96
CA SER A 236 6.95 12.43 -27.50
C SER A 236 5.53 12.05 -27.06
N ASP A 237 5.39 11.44 -25.88
CA ASP A 237 4.07 11.08 -25.33
C ASP A 237 3.16 12.32 -25.17
N GLU A 238 3.72 13.48 -24.80
CA GLU A 238 2.97 14.74 -24.66
C GLU A 238 2.43 15.23 -26.01
N GLU A 239 3.26 15.25 -27.03
CA GLU A 239 2.85 15.63 -28.37
C GLU A 239 1.83 14.66 -28.95
N LEU A 240 2.04 13.36 -28.78
CA LEU A 240 1.10 12.34 -29.21
C LEU A 240 -0.26 12.49 -28.50
N LEU A 241 -0.26 12.75 -27.19
CA LEU A 241 -1.47 12.98 -26.42
C LEU A 241 -2.23 14.21 -26.96
N GLN A 242 -1.53 15.31 -27.22
CA GLN A 242 -2.14 16.51 -27.79
C GLN A 242 -2.78 16.24 -29.18
N ARG A 243 -2.09 15.48 -30.05
CA ARG A 243 -2.64 15.05 -31.34
C ARG A 243 -3.88 14.17 -31.17
N ARG A 244 -3.87 13.24 -30.20
CA ARG A 244 -5.01 12.34 -29.93
C ARG A 244 -6.24 13.09 -29.43
N ILE A 245 -6.06 14.09 -28.55
CA ILE A 245 -7.15 14.94 -28.05
C ILE A 245 -7.81 15.72 -29.19
N THR A 246 -7.04 16.21 -30.15
CA THR A 246 -7.55 17.08 -31.21
C THR A 246 -8.05 16.33 -32.46
N GLN A 247 -7.44 15.20 -32.83
CA GLN A 247 -7.68 14.47 -34.08
C GLN A 247 -8.31 13.09 -33.88
N GLY A 248 -8.40 12.63 -32.60
CA GLY A 248 -8.76 11.26 -32.23
C GLY A 248 -7.60 10.28 -32.37
N SER A 249 -7.64 9.21 -31.57
CA SER A 249 -6.54 8.25 -31.46
C SER A 249 -6.16 7.58 -32.77
N TYR A 250 -7.13 7.15 -33.57
CA TYR A 250 -6.84 6.47 -34.84
C TYR A 250 -6.02 7.35 -35.78
N ASN A 251 -6.45 8.61 -36.03
CA ASN A 251 -5.77 9.52 -36.91
C ASN A 251 -4.39 9.96 -36.37
N ALA A 252 -4.33 10.28 -35.09
CA ALA A 252 -3.09 10.69 -34.44
C ALA A 252 -2.00 9.61 -34.48
N LEU A 253 -2.40 8.33 -34.30
CA LEU A 253 -1.48 7.20 -34.33
C LEU A 253 -1.10 6.79 -35.76
N LEU A 254 -2.06 6.78 -36.71
CA LEU A 254 -1.79 6.37 -38.06
C LEU A 254 -0.98 7.44 -38.84
N GLY A 255 -1.29 8.72 -38.63
CA GLY A 255 -0.73 9.83 -39.40
C GLY A 255 -1.00 9.65 -40.91
N ASP A 256 0.01 9.91 -41.71
CA ASP A 256 -0.06 9.77 -43.17
C ASP A 256 0.14 8.35 -43.71
N ASN A 257 0.32 7.36 -42.79
CA ASN A 257 0.51 5.96 -43.17
C ASN A 257 -0.78 5.33 -43.70
N LYS A 258 -0.65 4.28 -44.51
CA LYS A 258 -1.78 3.56 -45.12
C LYS A 258 -1.74 2.11 -44.66
N LEU A 259 -2.80 1.66 -44.03
CA LEU A 259 -3.03 0.25 -43.71
C LEU A 259 -3.71 -0.48 -44.85
N HIS A 260 -3.56 -1.80 -44.88
CA HIS A 260 -4.28 -2.63 -45.84
C HIS A 260 -5.80 -2.40 -45.70
N ALA A 261 -6.53 -2.43 -46.85
CA ALA A 261 -7.96 -2.08 -46.90
C ALA A 261 -8.83 -2.93 -45.95
N ASP A 262 -8.51 -4.21 -45.77
CA ASP A 262 -9.24 -5.10 -44.86
C ASP A 262 -8.89 -4.89 -43.37
N LEU A 263 -7.74 -4.27 -43.08
CA LEU A 263 -7.26 -4.04 -41.71
C LEU A 263 -7.69 -2.68 -41.19
N ALA A 264 -7.67 -1.65 -42.04
CA ALA A 264 -7.94 -0.26 -41.67
C ALA A 264 -9.29 -0.06 -40.92
N PRO A 265 -10.43 -0.66 -41.36
CA PRO A 265 -11.70 -0.52 -40.66
C PRO A 265 -11.69 -1.17 -39.27
N VAL A 266 -10.99 -2.31 -39.10
CA VAL A 266 -10.88 -3.02 -37.84
C VAL A 266 -10.10 -2.22 -36.83
N VAL A 267 -8.90 -1.75 -37.23
CA VAL A 267 -8.05 -0.90 -36.38
C VAL A 267 -8.78 0.37 -35.99
N ARG A 268 -9.49 1.01 -36.92
CA ARG A 268 -10.30 2.21 -36.64
C ARG A 268 -11.39 1.93 -35.59
N SER A 269 -12.04 0.76 -35.63
CA SER A 269 -13.08 0.39 -34.68
C SER A 269 -12.51 0.03 -33.31
N LEU A 270 -11.32 -0.55 -33.25
CA LEU A 270 -10.63 -0.86 -31.99
C LEU A 270 -10.01 0.37 -31.33
N LEU A 271 -9.65 1.41 -32.11
CA LEU A 271 -9.03 2.65 -31.63
C LEU A 271 -10.05 3.79 -31.43
N ARG A 272 -11.33 3.47 -31.22
CA ARG A 272 -12.32 4.46 -30.82
C ARG A 272 -11.99 5.01 -29.43
N ASP A 273 -12.01 6.34 -29.29
CA ASP A 273 -11.76 7.00 -28.01
C ASP A 273 -12.94 6.84 -27.05
N GLU A 274 -14.16 6.85 -27.58
CA GLU A 274 -15.35 6.52 -26.79
C GLU A 274 -15.48 5.00 -26.66
N GLU A 275 -15.35 4.51 -25.43
CA GLU A 275 -15.34 3.07 -25.14
C GLU A 275 -16.56 2.34 -25.71
N HIS A 276 -17.73 2.94 -25.63
CA HIS A 276 -18.98 2.33 -26.09
C HIS A 276 -19.11 2.20 -27.61
N GLU A 277 -18.27 2.92 -28.35
CA GLU A 277 -18.15 2.82 -29.82
C GLU A 277 -17.06 1.82 -30.24
N ARG A 278 -16.18 1.45 -29.28
CA ARG A 278 -15.08 0.52 -29.53
C ARG A 278 -15.61 -0.89 -29.71
N TRP A 279 -15.04 -1.62 -30.65
CA TRP A 279 -15.37 -3.02 -30.86
C TRP A 279 -15.18 -3.84 -29.60
N THR A 280 -16.11 -4.77 -29.39
CA THR A 280 -16.03 -5.79 -28.36
C THR A 280 -15.19 -6.99 -28.83
N LEU A 281 -14.85 -7.89 -27.91
CA LEU A 281 -14.19 -9.15 -28.24
C LEU A 281 -15.05 -10.04 -29.17
N ALA A 282 -16.37 -9.94 -29.07
CA ALA A 282 -17.31 -10.64 -29.95
C ALA A 282 -17.24 -10.08 -31.41
N ASP A 283 -17.17 -8.75 -31.57
CA ASP A 283 -17.04 -8.13 -32.89
C ASP A 283 -15.72 -8.51 -33.55
N LEU A 284 -14.62 -8.49 -32.79
CA LEU A 284 -13.30 -8.92 -33.27
C LEU A 284 -13.30 -10.41 -33.64
N SER A 285 -13.94 -11.27 -32.85
CA SER A 285 -14.11 -12.69 -33.14
C SER A 285 -14.91 -12.92 -34.41
N ASN A 286 -15.98 -12.16 -34.63
CA ASN A 286 -16.80 -12.23 -35.84
C ASN A 286 -15.98 -11.85 -37.07
N TRP A 287 -15.15 -10.81 -37.01
CA TRP A 287 -14.27 -10.45 -38.12
C TRP A 287 -13.21 -11.52 -38.40
N VAL A 288 -12.61 -12.09 -37.38
CA VAL A 288 -11.61 -13.18 -37.53
C VAL A 288 -12.21 -14.34 -38.27
N ASN A 289 -13.45 -14.76 -37.93
CA ASN A 289 -14.11 -15.94 -38.46
C ASN A 289 -14.78 -15.70 -39.82
N SER A 290 -15.45 -14.56 -40.02
CA SER A 290 -16.29 -14.32 -41.20
C SER A 290 -15.69 -13.29 -42.19
N GLY A 291 -14.69 -12.53 -41.78
CA GLY A 291 -14.14 -11.41 -42.55
C GLY A 291 -15.10 -10.22 -42.64
N ARG A 292 -16.28 -10.25 -42.07
CA ARG A 292 -17.26 -9.17 -42.15
C ARG A 292 -16.91 -8.06 -41.12
N VAL A 293 -16.90 -6.83 -41.60
CA VAL A 293 -16.70 -5.62 -40.81
C VAL A 293 -18.05 -4.95 -40.66
N ASN A 294 -18.53 -4.80 -39.42
CA ASN A 294 -19.63 -3.87 -39.11
C ASN A 294 -19.00 -2.54 -38.66
N PRO A 295 -18.93 -1.53 -39.55
CA PRO A 295 -18.33 -0.27 -39.15
C PRO A 295 -19.24 0.44 -38.16
N SER A 296 -18.73 0.72 -36.96
CA SER A 296 -19.36 1.65 -36.02
C SER A 296 -19.34 3.04 -36.64
N GLN A 297 -20.50 3.66 -36.84
CA GLN A 297 -20.56 5.06 -37.26
C GLN A 297 -20.31 5.95 -36.04
N PRO A 298 -19.28 6.83 -36.09
CA PRO A 298 -19.05 7.71 -34.96
C PRO A 298 -20.20 8.71 -34.84
N LEU A 299 -20.68 8.91 -33.61
CA LEU A 299 -21.50 10.06 -33.32
C LEU A 299 -20.62 11.32 -33.44
N PRO A 300 -21.07 12.38 -34.16
CA PRO A 300 -20.31 13.61 -34.24
C PRO A 300 -20.17 14.19 -32.84
N GLY A 301 -18.93 14.32 -32.36
CA GLY A 301 -18.65 14.98 -31.10
C GLY A 301 -19.11 16.44 -31.12
N THR A 302 -19.66 16.92 -30.00
CA THR A 302 -20.07 18.33 -29.87
C THR A 302 -18.80 19.22 -29.91
N ARG A 303 -18.76 20.13 -30.89
CA ARG A 303 -17.69 21.10 -31.07
C ARG A 303 -18.25 22.51 -30.95
N ALA A 304 -17.58 23.35 -30.17
CA ALA A 304 -18.00 24.72 -29.96
C ALA A 304 -17.85 25.59 -31.22
N ASP A 305 -18.80 26.49 -31.44
CA ASP A 305 -18.74 27.49 -32.53
C ASP A 305 -17.61 28.49 -32.32
N ARG A 306 -17.29 28.83 -31.07
CA ARG A 306 -16.19 29.73 -30.68
C ARG A 306 -15.29 29.02 -29.67
N PRO A 307 -13.94 29.04 -29.85
CA PRO A 307 -13.04 28.40 -28.92
C PRO A 307 -13.05 29.10 -27.56
N PHE A 308 -12.73 28.32 -26.53
CA PHE A 308 -12.33 28.85 -25.22
C PHE A 308 -10.83 29.10 -25.25
N GLU A 309 -10.42 30.30 -24.86
CA GLU A 309 -9.00 30.67 -24.80
C GLU A 309 -8.48 30.58 -23.34
N PHE A 310 -7.39 29.86 -23.15
CA PHE A 310 -6.74 29.71 -21.85
C PHE A 310 -5.22 29.68 -21.99
N ASN A 311 -4.53 30.66 -21.41
CA ASN A 311 -3.06 30.77 -21.44
C ASN A 311 -2.44 30.60 -22.86
N GLY A 312 -3.06 31.20 -23.89
CA GLY A 312 -2.61 31.13 -25.30
C GLY A 312 -2.92 29.80 -25.99
N ARG A 313 -3.65 28.90 -25.33
CA ARG A 313 -4.19 27.67 -25.91
C ARG A 313 -5.68 27.83 -26.20
N THR A 314 -6.20 27.12 -27.18
CA THR A 314 -7.62 27.15 -27.57
C THR A 314 -8.24 25.76 -27.40
N ALA A 315 -9.49 25.72 -26.94
CA ALA A 315 -10.28 24.49 -26.83
C ALA A 315 -11.61 24.66 -27.60
N PHE A 316 -11.96 23.68 -28.40
CA PHE A 316 -13.23 23.59 -29.11
C PHE A 316 -14.16 22.52 -28.59
N THR A 317 -13.65 21.62 -27.76
CA THR A 317 -14.41 20.55 -27.12
C THR A 317 -14.27 20.59 -25.60
N ALA A 318 -15.20 19.97 -24.88
CA ALA A 318 -15.12 19.89 -23.43
C ALA A 318 -13.87 19.14 -22.94
N ARG A 319 -13.45 18.08 -23.64
CA ARG A 319 -12.22 17.32 -23.33
C ARG A 319 -10.96 18.17 -23.54
N GLU A 320 -10.89 18.93 -24.67
CA GLU A 320 -9.78 19.87 -24.89
C GLU A 320 -9.71 20.90 -23.76
N LEU A 321 -10.87 21.47 -23.34
CA LEU A 321 -10.92 22.42 -22.24
C LEU A 321 -10.47 21.78 -20.92
N ALA A 322 -11.00 20.61 -20.59
CA ALA A 322 -10.58 19.87 -19.41
C ALA A 322 -9.06 19.62 -19.36
N HIS A 323 -8.45 19.34 -20.51
CA HIS A 323 -7.02 19.11 -20.62
C HIS A 323 -6.22 20.41 -20.44
N ILE A 324 -6.56 21.51 -21.14
CA ILE A 324 -5.78 22.76 -21.04
C ILE A 324 -5.88 23.40 -19.65
N LEU A 325 -7.01 23.28 -18.94
CA LEU A 325 -7.14 23.76 -17.55
C LEU A 325 -6.15 23.11 -16.59
N THR A 326 -5.71 21.89 -16.86
CA THR A 326 -4.71 21.20 -16.03
C THR A 326 -3.28 21.69 -16.22
N THR A 327 -3.00 22.41 -17.31
CA THR A 327 -1.64 22.89 -17.62
C THR A 327 -1.18 24.02 -16.71
N ASP A 328 -2.11 24.78 -16.13
CA ASP A 328 -1.84 25.80 -15.12
C ASP A 328 -3.00 25.85 -14.10
N TRP A 329 -2.82 25.10 -13.01
CA TRP A 329 -3.86 24.95 -11.98
C TRP A 329 -4.25 26.29 -11.33
N ASN A 330 -3.28 27.16 -11.06
CA ASN A 330 -3.53 28.44 -10.40
C ASN A 330 -4.28 29.43 -11.32
N ALA A 331 -4.00 29.41 -12.62
CA ALA A 331 -4.76 30.19 -13.60
C ALA A 331 -6.17 29.63 -13.76
N ALA A 332 -6.34 28.29 -13.76
CA ALA A 332 -7.64 27.64 -13.83
C ALA A 332 -8.54 27.96 -12.63
N LEU A 333 -7.99 28.05 -11.43
CA LEU A 333 -8.72 28.50 -10.22
C LEU A 333 -9.32 29.90 -10.39
N LYS A 334 -8.65 30.80 -11.13
CA LYS A 334 -9.18 32.14 -11.43
C LYS A 334 -10.33 32.08 -12.43
N VAL A 335 -10.26 31.18 -13.41
CA VAL A 335 -11.31 31.01 -14.44
C VAL A 335 -12.61 30.50 -13.84
N ILE A 336 -12.53 29.62 -12.84
CA ILE A 336 -13.76 29.11 -12.17
C ILE A 336 -14.34 30.06 -11.13
N ALA A 337 -13.68 31.18 -10.86
CA ALA A 337 -14.17 32.19 -9.93
C ALA A 337 -15.28 33.04 -10.53
N ASP A 338 -15.40 33.07 -11.84
CA ASP A 338 -16.45 33.76 -12.61
C ASP A 338 -17.27 32.77 -13.47
N ASP A 339 -18.33 33.26 -14.10
CA ASP A 339 -19.23 32.41 -14.90
C ASP A 339 -18.78 32.21 -16.34
N THR A 340 -17.59 32.68 -16.74
CA THR A 340 -17.08 32.67 -18.13
C THR A 340 -17.06 31.25 -18.71
N LEU A 341 -16.55 30.28 -17.93
CA LEU A 341 -16.50 28.87 -18.35
C LEU A 341 -17.90 28.30 -18.54
N GLN A 342 -18.81 28.53 -17.59
CA GLN A 342 -20.18 28.05 -17.65
C GLN A 342 -20.93 28.65 -18.87
N LEU A 343 -20.78 29.94 -19.10
CA LEU A 343 -21.38 30.63 -20.25
C LEU A 343 -20.85 30.10 -21.59
N TRP A 344 -19.57 29.75 -21.67
CA TRP A 344 -19.02 29.16 -22.88
C TRP A 344 -19.59 27.75 -23.13
N VAL A 345 -19.73 26.91 -22.09
CA VAL A 345 -20.33 25.58 -22.21
C VAL A 345 -21.81 25.68 -22.65
N ASP A 346 -22.58 26.61 -22.07
CA ASP A 346 -23.99 26.82 -22.43
C ASP A 346 -24.14 27.34 -23.86
N ARG A 347 -23.39 28.39 -24.23
CA ARG A 347 -23.65 29.17 -25.47
C ARG A 347 -22.81 28.73 -26.66
N SER A 348 -21.53 28.40 -26.46
CA SER A 348 -20.61 28.08 -27.55
C SER A 348 -20.52 26.58 -27.82
N LEU A 349 -20.52 25.76 -26.75
CA LEU A 349 -20.57 24.32 -26.85
C LEU A 349 -22.00 23.80 -27.02
N ASN A 350 -23.01 24.62 -26.71
CA ASN A 350 -24.45 24.30 -26.75
C ASN A 350 -24.81 23.06 -25.88
N ASP A 351 -24.19 22.93 -24.71
CA ASP A 351 -24.39 21.83 -23.75
C ASP A 351 -24.93 22.39 -22.42
N ARG A 352 -26.24 22.61 -22.38
CA ARG A 352 -26.93 23.24 -21.27
C ARG A 352 -26.93 22.37 -20.02
N ASP A 353 -27.04 21.06 -20.19
CA ASP A 353 -27.05 20.11 -19.08
C ASP A 353 -25.71 20.16 -18.36
N ARG A 354 -24.62 20.10 -19.10
CA ARG A 354 -23.26 20.21 -18.55
C ARG A 354 -23.00 21.57 -17.92
N ALA A 355 -23.50 22.67 -18.51
CA ALA A 355 -23.38 23.99 -17.91
C ALA A 355 -24.11 24.08 -16.55
N THR A 356 -25.28 23.45 -16.42
CA THR A 356 -26.01 23.34 -15.16
C THR A 356 -25.23 22.53 -14.14
N GLU A 357 -24.70 21.37 -14.51
CA GLU A 357 -23.87 20.56 -13.63
C GLU A 357 -22.61 21.28 -13.14
N ILE A 358 -21.98 22.09 -14.01
CA ILE A 358 -20.84 22.94 -13.61
C ILE A 358 -21.25 23.97 -12.54
N SER A 359 -22.43 24.57 -12.68
CA SER A 359 -22.93 25.51 -11.65
C SER A 359 -23.18 24.84 -10.30
N GLU A 360 -23.60 23.58 -10.32
CA GLU A 360 -23.83 22.76 -9.11
C GLU A 360 -22.52 22.29 -8.45
N CYS A 361 -21.38 22.38 -9.15
CA CYS A 361 -20.05 22.18 -8.55
C CYS A 361 -19.64 23.30 -7.59
N GLY A 362 -20.50 24.29 -7.35
CA GLY A 362 -20.32 25.37 -6.37
C GLY A 362 -20.28 24.89 -4.92
N PRO A 363 -19.99 25.79 -3.97
CA PRO A 363 -20.02 25.44 -2.56
C PRO A 363 -21.43 24.98 -2.20
N LEU A 364 -21.57 23.74 -1.73
CA LEU A 364 -22.79 23.27 -1.09
C LEU A 364 -23.16 24.28 0.00
N GLY A 365 -24.42 24.79 -0.05
CA GLY A 365 -24.87 25.88 0.81
C GLY A 365 -24.51 25.72 2.28
N ALA A 366 -24.60 26.80 3.04
CA ALA A 366 -24.06 27.03 4.39
C ALA A 366 -24.28 25.95 5.48
N ASN A 367 -24.91 24.81 5.15
CA ASN A 367 -25.23 23.70 6.05
C ASN A 367 -24.53 22.37 5.67
N GLY A 368 -23.58 22.35 4.71
CA GLY A 368 -22.83 21.15 4.36
C GLY A 368 -21.62 20.91 5.28
N PRO A 369 -21.29 19.65 5.61
CA PRO A 369 -20.12 19.35 6.44
C PRO A 369 -18.84 19.59 5.64
N ARG A 370 -18.03 20.52 6.09
CA ARG A 370 -16.74 20.99 5.56
C ARG A 370 -16.85 21.80 4.25
N GLN A 371 -16.35 23.01 4.34
CA GLN A 371 -16.15 23.95 3.23
C GLN A 371 -15.36 23.25 2.12
N MET A 372 -15.99 23.00 0.95
CA MET A 372 -15.34 22.45 -0.23
C MET A 372 -14.26 23.43 -0.69
N THR A 373 -13.02 22.96 -0.85
CA THR A 373 -11.94 23.83 -1.33
C THR A 373 -12.11 24.13 -2.81
N ASP A 374 -11.59 25.28 -3.27
CA ASP A 374 -11.63 25.66 -4.70
C ASP A 374 -10.89 24.63 -5.57
N ASP A 375 -9.88 23.97 -5.04
CA ASP A 375 -9.17 22.88 -5.74
C ASP A 375 -10.08 21.68 -6.01
N ILE A 376 -10.88 21.25 -5.04
CA ILE A 376 -11.86 20.15 -5.23
C ILE A 376 -12.97 20.59 -6.18
N ARG A 377 -13.41 21.87 -6.11
CA ARG A 377 -14.35 22.43 -7.05
C ARG A 377 -13.83 22.39 -8.48
N LEU A 378 -12.60 22.83 -8.71
CA LEU A 378 -11.94 22.76 -10.03
C LEU A 378 -11.82 21.31 -10.52
N ALA A 379 -11.40 20.38 -9.67
CA ALA A 379 -11.31 18.96 -10.02
C ALA A 379 -12.69 18.38 -10.43
N ARG A 380 -13.77 18.76 -9.75
CA ARG A 380 -15.15 18.38 -10.11
C ARG A 380 -15.56 18.96 -11.46
N ILE A 381 -15.28 20.24 -11.71
CA ILE A 381 -15.57 20.90 -13.00
C ILE A 381 -14.83 20.19 -14.13
N ILE A 382 -13.53 19.88 -13.95
CA ILE A 382 -12.73 19.14 -14.94
C ILE A 382 -13.33 17.75 -15.19
N THR A 383 -13.76 17.06 -14.15
CA THR A 383 -14.43 15.75 -14.27
C THR A 383 -15.78 15.87 -14.99
N THR A 384 -16.55 16.93 -14.76
CA THR A 384 -17.83 17.19 -15.47
C THR A 384 -17.59 17.49 -16.96
N LEU A 385 -16.51 18.20 -17.29
CA LEU A 385 -16.12 18.47 -18.68
C LEU A 385 -15.68 17.20 -19.43
N ASP A 386 -14.97 16.29 -18.78
CA ASP A 386 -14.44 15.04 -19.35
C ASP A 386 -14.69 13.85 -18.40
N PRO A 387 -15.94 13.34 -18.33
CA PRO A 387 -16.34 12.33 -17.36
C PRO A 387 -15.59 11.01 -17.47
N ILE A 388 -15.24 10.57 -18.69
CA ILE A 388 -14.48 9.35 -18.91
C ILE A 388 -12.99 9.53 -18.68
N GLY A 389 -12.52 10.79 -18.64
CA GLY A 389 -11.13 11.12 -18.37
C GLY A 389 -10.70 10.78 -16.94
N PRO A 390 -9.40 10.80 -16.66
CA PRO A 390 -8.90 10.56 -15.31
C PRO A 390 -9.28 11.68 -14.34
N ILE A 391 -9.20 11.40 -13.07
CA ILE A 391 -9.26 12.42 -12.03
C ILE A 391 -7.98 13.26 -12.09
N ARG A 392 -8.13 14.59 -12.11
CA ARG A 392 -7.04 15.55 -12.20
C ARG A 392 -7.09 16.50 -11.02
N PHE A 393 -5.97 16.65 -10.30
CA PHE A 393 -5.91 17.46 -9.09
C PHE A 393 -4.48 17.94 -8.81
N ARG A 394 -4.24 19.24 -8.82
CA ARG A 394 -2.94 19.88 -8.51
C ARG A 394 -1.72 19.20 -9.19
N GLY A 395 -1.85 18.89 -10.48
CA GLY A 395 -0.82 18.19 -11.26
C GLY A 395 -0.72 16.69 -10.98
N THR A 396 -1.62 16.13 -10.17
CA THR A 396 -1.80 14.69 -10.00
C THR A 396 -2.92 14.21 -10.94
N THR A 397 -2.65 13.15 -11.69
CA THR A 397 -3.63 12.55 -12.62
C THR A 397 -3.68 11.05 -12.36
N LEU A 398 -4.88 10.50 -12.16
CA LEU A 398 -5.07 9.07 -11.88
C LEU A 398 -6.43 8.56 -12.33
N MET A 399 -6.46 7.30 -12.77
CA MET A 399 -7.71 6.56 -12.89
C MET A 399 -8.19 6.09 -11.51
N PRO A 400 -9.51 6.01 -11.24
CA PRO A 400 -10.02 5.60 -9.94
C PRO A 400 -9.57 4.20 -9.49
N ASP A 401 -9.39 3.27 -10.40
CA ASP A 401 -8.87 1.92 -10.13
C ASP A 401 -7.35 1.88 -9.89
N ALA A 402 -6.67 3.03 -9.99
CA ALA A 402 -5.25 3.21 -9.68
C ALA A 402 -4.98 3.77 -8.28
N VAL A 403 -6.00 4.07 -7.48
CA VAL A 403 -5.83 4.71 -6.16
C VAL A 403 -4.89 3.91 -5.26
N GLY A 404 -4.95 2.59 -5.32
CA GLY A 404 -4.06 1.72 -4.56
C GLY A 404 -2.57 1.95 -4.91
N PRO A 405 -2.13 1.68 -6.14
CA PRO A 405 -0.77 1.96 -6.59
C PRO A 405 -0.34 3.43 -6.42
N ALA A 406 -1.25 4.37 -6.68
CA ALA A 406 -1.02 5.80 -6.49
C ALA A 406 -0.70 6.16 -5.02
N ALA A 407 -1.41 5.55 -4.07
CA ALA A 407 -1.17 5.73 -2.64
C ALA A 407 0.21 5.19 -2.21
N ILE A 408 0.69 4.09 -2.81
CA ILE A 408 2.04 3.57 -2.57
C ILE A 408 3.08 4.59 -3.05
N PHE A 409 2.93 5.06 -4.27
CA PHE A 409 3.84 6.05 -4.84
C PHE A 409 3.87 7.34 -4.02
N ALA A 410 2.72 7.79 -3.52
CA ALA A 410 2.63 8.94 -2.63
C ALA A 410 3.32 8.71 -1.28
N ALA A 411 3.21 7.51 -0.71
CA ALA A 411 3.86 7.15 0.55
C ALA A 411 5.39 7.11 0.42
N LEU A 412 5.90 6.59 -0.71
CA LEU A 412 7.33 6.57 -1.02
C LEU A 412 7.86 7.97 -1.35
N ASN A 413 7.07 8.80 -2.02
CA ASN A 413 7.39 10.18 -2.42
C ASN A 413 6.60 11.17 -1.55
N ARG A 414 7.10 11.50 -0.38
CA ARG A 414 6.45 12.35 0.65
C ARG A 414 5.86 13.67 0.14
N SER A 415 6.34 14.21 -0.97
CA SER A 415 5.87 15.46 -1.56
C SER A 415 4.43 15.41 -2.12
N LYS A 416 3.88 14.24 -2.42
CA LYS A 416 2.56 14.06 -3.03
C LYS A 416 1.50 13.48 -2.10
N SER A 417 1.85 13.07 -0.89
CA SER A 417 0.92 12.41 0.03
C SER A 417 -0.28 13.29 0.43
N ALA A 418 -0.08 14.61 0.54
CA ALA A 418 -1.13 15.57 0.87
C ALA A 418 -2.21 15.62 -0.24
N ASP A 419 -1.81 15.64 -1.52
CA ASP A 419 -2.75 15.70 -2.65
C ASP A 419 -3.65 14.45 -2.70
N TYR A 420 -3.09 13.27 -2.45
CA TYR A 420 -3.88 12.04 -2.39
C TYR A 420 -4.82 11.99 -1.18
N THR A 421 -4.37 12.52 -0.04
CA THR A 421 -5.22 12.66 1.15
C THR A 421 -6.41 13.59 0.87
N ASP A 422 -6.17 14.74 0.22
CA ASP A 422 -7.21 15.69 -0.15
C ASP A 422 -8.20 15.10 -1.16
N LEU A 423 -7.71 14.36 -2.17
CA LEU A 423 -8.54 13.67 -3.15
C LEU A 423 -9.48 12.64 -2.52
N ILE A 424 -8.95 11.82 -1.61
CA ILE A 424 -9.73 10.80 -0.91
C ILE A 424 -10.74 11.47 0.03
N ALA A 425 -10.30 12.46 0.83
CA ALA A 425 -11.15 13.20 1.75
C ALA A 425 -12.24 14.02 1.04
N GLY A 426 -11.93 14.55 -0.16
CA GLY A 426 -12.85 15.27 -1.04
C GLY A 426 -13.86 14.39 -1.77
N LYS A 427 -13.79 13.05 -1.59
CA LYS A 427 -14.67 12.06 -2.22
C LYS A 427 -14.67 12.14 -3.75
N MET A 428 -13.53 12.47 -4.35
CA MET A 428 -13.42 12.64 -5.81
C MET A 428 -13.70 11.35 -6.58
N MET A 429 -13.43 10.17 -5.99
CA MET A 429 -13.73 8.87 -6.61
C MET A 429 -15.23 8.66 -6.76
N ASN A 430 -16.02 9.00 -5.73
CA ASN A 430 -17.48 8.90 -5.76
C ASN A 430 -18.05 9.88 -6.79
N TYR A 431 -17.57 11.13 -6.78
CA TYR A 431 -17.98 12.13 -7.76
C TYR A 431 -17.69 11.69 -9.20
N TRP A 432 -16.50 11.16 -9.46
CA TRP A 432 -16.14 10.62 -10.78
C TRP A 432 -17.07 9.47 -11.19
N HIS A 433 -17.37 8.55 -10.26
CA HIS A 433 -18.28 7.44 -10.51
C HIS A 433 -19.72 7.92 -10.85
N GLU A 434 -20.22 8.90 -10.11
CA GLU A 434 -21.56 9.49 -10.36
C GLU A 434 -21.67 10.15 -11.73
N LYS A 435 -20.57 10.67 -12.28
CA LYS A 435 -20.53 11.33 -13.59
C LYS A 435 -20.33 10.38 -14.77
N GLN A 436 -20.13 9.06 -14.51
CA GLN A 436 -19.94 8.12 -15.60
C GLN A 436 -21.22 7.94 -16.43
N PRO A 437 -21.15 8.10 -17.77
CA PRO A 437 -22.32 7.92 -18.63
C PRO A 437 -22.80 6.45 -18.65
N ARG A 438 -21.91 5.50 -18.36
CA ARG A 438 -22.19 4.06 -18.28
C ARG A 438 -21.41 3.44 -17.15
N PRO A 439 -21.92 3.50 -15.90
CA PRO A 439 -21.21 2.98 -14.74
C PRO A 439 -21.05 1.45 -14.81
N LYS A 440 -19.85 0.97 -14.51
CA LYS A 440 -19.50 -0.45 -14.44
C LYS A 440 -19.44 -0.91 -12.98
N THR A 441 -19.69 -2.19 -12.75
CA THR A 441 -19.66 -2.78 -11.38
C THR A 441 -18.32 -2.53 -10.66
N TRP A 442 -17.19 -2.60 -11.36
CA TRP A 442 -15.89 -2.38 -10.76
C TRP A 442 -15.69 -0.94 -10.24
N MET A 443 -16.33 0.05 -10.89
CA MET A 443 -16.25 1.47 -10.48
C MET A 443 -16.89 1.67 -9.10
N LEU A 444 -18.04 1.02 -8.85
CA LEU A 444 -18.70 1.04 -7.54
C LEU A 444 -17.82 0.39 -6.47
N THR A 445 -17.28 -0.81 -6.75
CA THR A 445 -16.41 -1.53 -5.83
C THR A 445 -15.15 -0.71 -5.50
N ALA A 446 -14.55 -0.04 -6.48
CA ALA A 446 -13.40 0.85 -6.26
C ALA A 446 -13.77 2.03 -5.35
N SER A 447 -14.92 2.69 -5.61
CA SER A 447 -15.41 3.79 -4.77
C SER A 447 -15.65 3.35 -3.32
N GLU A 448 -16.33 2.23 -3.10
CA GLU A 448 -16.59 1.68 -1.77
C GLU A 448 -15.29 1.35 -1.01
N THR A 449 -14.32 0.76 -1.72
CA THR A 449 -13.02 0.43 -1.14
C THR A 449 -12.26 1.69 -0.70
N VAL A 450 -12.27 2.73 -1.53
CA VAL A 450 -11.65 4.01 -1.21
C VAL A 450 -12.38 4.71 -0.07
N GLU A 451 -13.71 4.67 -0.04
CA GLU A 451 -14.50 5.28 1.03
C GLU A 451 -14.23 4.61 2.39
N LYS A 452 -14.12 3.29 2.42
CA LYS A 452 -13.66 2.55 3.60
C LYS A 452 -12.27 3.00 4.03
N ALA A 453 -11.32 3.08 3.10
CA ALA A 453 -9.96 3.54 3.38
C ALA A 453 -9.94 5.00 3.89
N ALA A 454 -10.80 5.87 3.34
CA ALA A 454 -10.94 7.26 3.76
C ALA A 454 -11.30 7.42 5.25
N SER A 455 -12.02 6.47 5.83
CA SER A 455 -12.38 6.51 7.25
C SER A 455 -11.16 6.53 8.18
N TYR A 456 -10.03 5.97 7.75
CA TYR A 456 -8.79 5.97 8.51
C TYR A 456 -8.00 7.28 8.46
N LEU A 457 -8.27 8.16 7.46
CA LEU A 457 -7.57 9.45 7.34
C LEU A 457 -7.93 10.45 8.44
N SER A 458 -9.08 10.29 9.09
CA SER A 458 -9.52 11.15 10.19
C SER A 458 -8.77 10.89 11.50
N ASP A 459 -8.06 9.76 11.60
CA ASP A 459 -7.29 9.37 12.77
C ASP A 459 -5.79 9.49 12.48
N SER A 460 -5.08 10.29 13.30
CA SER A 460 -3.63 10.50 13.18
C SER A 460 -2.80 9.51 14.01
N GLY A 461 -3.45 8.56 14.68
CA GLY A 461 -2.82 7.56 15.53
C GLY A 461 -1.89 6.61 14.78
N VAL A 462 -1.09 5.87 15.55
CA VAL A 462 -0.19 4.84 15.00
C VAL A 462 -1.02 3.69 14.42
N GLY A 463 -0.75 3.33 13.18
CA GLY A 463 -1.50 2.28 12.47
C GLY A 463 -2.78 2.77 11.78
N PHE A 464 -3.01 4.07 11.75
CA PHE A 464 -4.09 4.76 11.03
C PHE A 464 -3.52 5.71 9.97
N SER A 465 -4.31 6.69 9.52
CA SER A 465 -3.92 7.70 8.53
C SER A 465 -3.59 7.10 7.15
N ILE A 466 -2.76 7.78 6.35
CA ILE A 466 -2.43 7.37 4.99
C ILE A 466 -1.73 6.00 4.93
N GLU A 467 -0.93 5.66 5.93
CA GLU A 467 -0.23 4.38 6.01
C GLU A 467 -1.23 3.21 6.07
N ARG A 468 -2.36 3.37 6.78
CA ARG A 468 -3.43 2.36 6.79
C ARG A 468 -4.09 2.26 5.41
N CYS A 469 -4.40 3.39 4.77
CA CYS A 469 -4.99 3.43 3.44
C CYS A 469 -4.13 2.69 2.41
N VAL A 470 -2.81 2.88 2.45
CA VAL A 470 -1.87 2.22 1.54
C VAL A 470 -2.02 0.70 1.60
N TYR A 471 -2.11 0.11 2.80
CA TYR A 471 -2.22 -1.35 2.93
C TYR A 471 -3.63 -1.87 2.68
N GLU A 472 -4.68 -1.15 3.04
CA GLU A 472 -6.07 -1.55 2.76
C GLU A 472 -6.34 -1.55 1.25
N LEU A 473 -5.82 -0.57 0.52
CA LEU A 473 -5.97 -0.45 -0.92
C LEU A 473 -5.06 -1.41 -1.72
N ASN A 474 -4.03 -1.98 -1.09
CA ASN A 474 -3.06 -2.86 -1.74
C ASN A 474 -2.86 -4.15 -0.94
N PRO A 475 -3.77 -5.13 -1.04
CA PRO A 475 -3.71 -6.37 -0.25
C PRO A 475 -2.43 -7.20 -0.41
N ALA A 476 -1.72 -7.08 -1.51
CA ALA A 476 -0.48 -7.82 -1.79
C ALA A 476 0.81 -7.02 -1.54
N LEU A 477 0.70 -5.78 -1.01
CA LEU A 477 1.87 -4.94 -0.76
C LEU A 477 2.68 -5.46 0.43
N PRO A 478 4.01 -5.59 0.32
CA PRO A 478 4.87 -5.89 1.47
C PRO A 478 4.88 -4.73 2.48
N CYS A 479 5.32 -5.02 3.71
CA CYS A 479 5.49 -3.98 4.72
C CYS A 479 6.59 -2.99 4.29
N LEU A 480 6.22 -1.70 4.22
CA LEU A 480 7.11 -0.61 3.77
C LEU A 480 7.93 0.02 4.90
N SER A 481 8.00 -0.60 6.08
CA SER A 481 8.78 -0.06 7.18
C SER A 481 10.26 0.04 6.84
N PRO A 482 10.89 1.23 6.96
CA PRO A 482 12.32 1.38 6.76
C PRO A 482 13.15 0.65 7.83
N ARG A 483 12.53 0.28 8.96
CA ARG A 483 13.18 -0.45 10.05
C ARG A 483 13.45 -1.91 9.72
N LEU A 484 12.79 -2.48 8.70
CA LEU A 484 13.03 -3.84 8.25
C LEU A 484 14.40 -4.05 7.59
N LYS A 485 15.14 -2.95 7.31
CA LYS A 485 16.53 -2.97 6.82
C LYS A 485 16.79 -3.94 5.66
N GLY A 486 15.81 -4.01 4.75
CA GLY A 486 15.91 -4.86 3.56
C GLY A 486 15.16 -6.20 3.64
N SER A 487 14.61 -6.60 4.79
CA SER A 487 13.73 -7.75 4.86
C SER A 487 12.37 -7.45 4.21
N VAL A 488 11.84 -8.40 3.43
CA VAL A 488 10.55 -8.29 2.77
C VAL A 488 9.50 -9.13 3.50
N ALA A 489 8.44 -8.50 4.02
CA ALA A 489 7.33 -9.18 4.68
C ALA A 489 6.02 -8.93 3.93
N LEU A 490 5.40 -9.97 3.38
CA LEU A 490 4.14 -9.94 2.64
C LEU A 490 2.94 -10.33 3.51
N GLN A 491 3.20 -11.09 4.59
CA GLN A 491 2.18 -11.59 5.50
C GLN A 491 2.53 -11.25 6.96
N PRO A 492 1.54 -11.13 7.85
CA PRO A 492 1.79 -10.85 9.27
C PRO A 492 2.76 -11.83 9.94
N ARG A 493 2.72 -13.11 9.55
CA ARG A 493 3.65 -14.12 10.05
C ARG A 493 5.10 -13.78 9.70
N GLU A 494 5.37 -13.44 8.43
CA GLU A 494 6.70 -13.10 7.96
C GLU A 494 7.25 -11.84 8.63
N LEU A 495 6.36 -10.87 8.91
CA LEU A 495 6.74 -9.67 9.65
C LEU A 495 7.12 -10.00 11.11
N ILE A 496 6.40 -10.90 11.78
CA ILE A 496 6.76 -11.37 13.12
C ILE A 496 8.11 -12.12 13.07
N ASP A 497 8.35 -12.93 12.05
CA ASP A 497 9.62 -13.66 11.89
C ASP A 497 10.80 -12.69 11.69
N ALA A 498 10.62 -11.63 10.89
CA ALA A 498 11.61 -10.56 10.74
C ALA A 498 11.84 -9.80 12.06
N MET A 499 10.77 -9.48 12.78
CA MET A 499 10.88 -8.83 14.11
C MET A 499 11.63 -9.73 15.11
N GLU A 500 11.41 -11.04 15.09
CA GLU A 500 12.12 -12.01 15.95
C GLU A 500 13.63 -12.03 15.65
N GLN A 501 14.01 -11.95 14.36
CA GLN A 501 15.41 -11.87 13.95
C GLN A 501 16.07 -10.57 14.45
N HIS A 502 15.42 -9.42 14.27
CA HIS A 502 15.93 -8.14 14.77
C HIS A 502 16.01 -8.09 16.30
N ALA A 503 15.05 -8.69 17.00
CA ALA A 503 15.06 -8.80 18.44
C ALA A 503 16.26 -9.61 18.97
N ALA A 504 16.81 -10.54 18.20
CA ALA A 504 18.07 -11.22 18.53
C ALA A 504 19.26 -10.26 18.61
N GLY A 505 19.23 -9.17 17.82
CA GLY A 505 20.19 -8.07 17.84
C GLY A 505 19.89 -6.97 18.88
N GLY A 506 18.85 -7.13 19.68
CA GLY A 506 18.45 -6.17 20.72
C GLY A 506 17.62 -4.98 20.20
N GLU A 507 17.03 -5.06 19.00
CA GLU A 507 16.20 -4.00 18.41
C GLU A 507 14.73 -4.45 18.31
N LEU A 508 13.83 -3.72 19.00
CA LEU A 508 12.39 -3.90 18.85
C LEU A 508 11.88 -3.04 17.69
N LEU A 509 11.45 -3.69 16.63
CA LEU A 509 10.90 -2.99 15.47
C LEU A 509 9.43 -2.64 15.72
N PHE A 510 9.13 -1.35 15.72
CA PHE A 510 7.75 -0.88 15.69
C PHE A 510 7.70 0.55 15.14
N ASP A 511 6.85 0.78 14.16
CA ASP A 511 6.57 2.08 13.59
C ASP A 511 5.16 2.12 12.98
N ARG A 512 4.81 3.26 12.37
CA ARG A 512 3.50 3.47 11.76
C ARG A 512 3.19 2.47 10.64
N HIS A 513 4.19 2.10 9.83
CA HIS A 513 4.01 1.13 8.76
C HIS A 513 3.80 -0.29 9.28
N ILE A 514 4.56 -0.73 10.28
CA ILE A 514 4.38 -2.04 10.93
C ILE A 514 2.99 -2.15 11.55
N ALA A 515 2.58 -1.13 12.30
CA ALA A 515 1.27 -1.07 12.93
C ALA A 515 0.13 -1.11 11.91
N ALA A 516 0.21 -0.27 10.86
CA ALA A 516 -0.77 -0.20 9.79
C ALA A 516 -0.83 -1.50 8.98
N PHE A 517 0.31 -2.14 8.72
CA PHE A 517 0.38 -3.43 8.05
C PHE A 517 -0.34 -4.52 8.84
N PHE A 518 -0.06 -4.67 10.14
CA PHE A 518 -0.77 -5.62 10.99
C PHE A 518 -2.27 -5.34 11.01
N ALA A 519 -2.64 -4.08 11.14
CA ALA A 519 -4.02 -3.67 11.21
C ALA A 519 -4.78 -3.95 9.90
N ALA A 520 -4.16 -3.77 8.73
CA ALA A 520 -4.77 -4.06 7.43
C ALA A 520 -4.85 -5.56 7.10
N ARG A 521 -3.99 -6.39 7.70
CA ARG A 521 -3.86 -7.83 7.39
C ARG A 521 -4.44 -8.75 8.45
N THR A 522 -4.81 -8.23 9.62
CA THR A 522 -5.30 -9.07 10.73
C THR A 522 -6.68 -8.59 11.17
N THR A 523 -7.69 -9.40 10.98
CA THR A 523 -9.06 -9.07 11.40
C THR A 523 -9.24 -9.18 12.90
N GLY A 524 -9.92 -8.21 13.54
CA GLY A 524 -10.34 -8.26 14.95
C GLY A 524 -9.86 -7.10 15.81
N ARG A 525 -9.24 -7.37 16.96
CA ARG A 525 -8.96 -6.38 18.01
C ARG A 525 -7.81 -5.41 17.73
N VAL A 526 -7.16 -5.48 16.58
CA VAL A 526 -5.94 -4.71 16.29
C VAL A 526 -6.15 -3.21 16.51
N ASP A 527 -7.23 -2.66 16.00
CA ASP A 527 -7.53 -1.22 16.12
C ASP A 527 -7.66 -0.78 17.58
N ARG A 528 -8.24 -1.63 18.44
CA ARG A 528 -8.34 -1.36 19.87
C ARG A 528 -6.97 -1.29 20.54
N GLU A 529 -6.09 -2.26 20.26
CA GLU A 529 -4.76 -2.29 20.88
C GLU A 529 -3.89 -1.11 20.38
N LEU A 530 -4.10 -0.65 19.15
CA LEU A 530 -3.45 0.56 18.60
C LEU A 530 -3.95 1.82 19.30
N HIS A 531 -5.25 1.96 19.54
CA HIS A 531 -5.78 3.07 20.33
C HIS A 531 -5.28 3.04 21.78
N ASP A 532 -5.16 1.86 22.40
CA ASP A 532 -4.59 1.72 23.74
C ASP A 532 -3.11 2.14 23.73
N TYR A 533 -2.35 1.80 22.67
CA TYR A 533 -0.97 2.23 22.47
C TYR A 533 -0.83 3.77 22.41
N ASP A 534 -1.69 4.43 21.63
CA ASP A 534 -1.65 5.90 21.48
C ASP A 534 -2.10 6.63 22.75
N ARG A 535 -3.03 6.06 23.53
CA ARG A 535 -3.54 6.61 24.80
C ARG A 535 -2.64 6.36 26.00
N ALA A 536 -1.60 5.54 25.83
CA ALA A 536 -0.73 5.17 26.92
C ALA A 536 -0.04 6.39 27.54
N SER A 537 -0.16 6.52 28.86
CA SER A 537 0.37 7.65 29.64
C SER A 537 1.88 7.53 29.92
N ASN A 538 2.41 6.33 29.82
CA ASN A 538 3.80 6.01 30.08
C ASN A 538 4.31 4.88 29.17
N GLU A 539 5.61 4.68 29.15
CA GLU A 539 6.29 3.73 28.28
C GLU A 539 5.86 2.27 28.60
N ALA A 540 5.69 1.92 29.85
CA ALA A 540 5.27 0.58 30.25
C ALA A 540 3.85 0.24 29.76
N GLU A 541 2.90 1.17 29.83
CA GLU A 541 1.57 0.99 29.25
C GLU A 541 1.63 0.82 27.73
N ARG A 542 2.51 1.59 27.06
CA ARG A 542 2.73 1.51 25.62
C ARG A 542 3.29 0.15 25.23
N SER A 543 4.29 -0.35 25.95
CA SER A 543 4.87 -1.68 25.73
C SER A 543 3.87 -2.81 25.99
N VAL A 544 2.98 -2.66 26.98
CA VAL A 544 1.89 -3.64 27.21
C VAL A 544 0.90 -3.65 26.04
N ALA A 545 0.49 -2.49 25.51
CA ALA A 545 -0.41 -2.43 24.36
C ALA A 545 0.24 -3.04 23.12
N GLN A 546 1.52 -2.76 22.88
CA GLN A 546 2.30 -3.37 21.80
C GLN A 546 2.44 -4.89 21.97
N LEU A 547 2.74 -5.36 23.17
CA LEU A 547 2.78 -6.79 23.47
C LEU A 547 1.44 -7.47 23.20
N ARG A 548 0.31 -6.86 23.59
CA ARG A 548 -1.03 -7.38 23.32
C ARG A 548 -1.31 -7.48 21.82
N LEU A 549 -0.95 -6.43 21.07
CA LEU A 549 -1.07 -6.40 19.61
C LEU A 549 -0.31 -7.57 18.99
N LEU A 550 0.98 -7.71 19.28
CA LEU A 550 1.81 -8.76 18.71
C LEU A 550 1.38 -10.17 19.15
N ALA A 551 0.95 -10.34 20.41
CA ALA A 551 0.40 -11.60 20.90
C ALA A 551 -0.89 -11.98 20.15
N PHE A 552 -1.77 -11.01 19.87
CA PHE A 552 -2.98 -11.22 19.09
C PHE A 552 -2.64 -11.62 17.65
N VAL A 553 -1.73 -10.90 16.98
CA VAL A 553 -1.29 -11.19 15.61
C VAL A 553 -0.63 -12.57 15.54
N GLN A 554 0.27 -12.92 16.51
CA GLN A 554 0.88 -14.24 16.61
C GLN A 554 -0.16 -15.35 16.67
N SER A 555 -1.18 -15.18 17.52
CA SER A 555 -2.21 -16.20 17.73
C SER A 555 -3.12 -16.41 16.50
N LYS A 556 -3.37 -15.35 15.72
CA LYS A 556 -4.25 -15.39 14.55
C LYS A 556 -3.56 -15.94 13.30
N ASN A 557 -2.26 -15.73 13.17
CA ASN A 557 -1.52 -16.06 11.96
C ASN A 557 -0.61 -17.31 12.12
N SER A 558 -0.78 -18.09 13.18
CA SER A 558 0.05 -19.28 13.45
C SER A 558 1.55 -18.99 13.29
N ALA A 559 1.97 -17.83 13.81
CA ALA A 559 3.32 -17.35 13.67
C ALA A 559 4.33 -18.21 14.45
N SER A 560 5.58 -18.07 14.09
CA SER A 560 6.70 -18.82 14.65
C SER A 560 6.90 -18.59 16.15
N ILE A 561 7.74 -19.39 16.76
CA ILE A 561 8.15 -19.24 18.17
C ILE A 561 9.00 -17.96 18.28
N THR A 562 8.59 -17.02 19.13
CA THR A 562 9.19 -15.70 19.30
C THR A 562 9.94 -15.60 20.63
N LYS A 563 11.09 -16.27 20.76
CA LYS A 563 11.87 -16.31 22.00
C LYS A 563 12.60 -15.00 22.30
N ASN A 564 13.13 -14.35 21.26
CA ASN A 564 13.89 -13.10 21.41
C ASN A 564 12.95 -11.94 21.70
N LEU A 565 11.84 -11.81 20.94
CA LEU A 565 10.79 -10.84 21.23
C LEU A 565 10.23 -11.02 22.64
N TYR A 566 9.97 -12.27 23.04
CA TYR A 566 9.51 -12.56 24.40
C TYR A 566 10.49 -12.04 25.46
N ARG A 567 11.81 -12.30 25.26
CA ARG A 567 12.86 -11.86 26.18
C ARG A 567 12.93 -10.34 26.27
N MET A 568 12.90 -9.65 25.13
CA MET A 568 12.91 -8.18 25.08
C MET A 568 11.74 -7.58 25.84
N PHE A 569 10.51 -8.05 25.56
CA PHE A 569 9.33 -7.57 26.29
C PHE A 569 9.39 -7.90 27.78
N LEU A 570 9.96 -9.04 28.19
CA LEU A 570 10.12 -9.38 29.59
C LEU A 570 11.10 -8.41 30.29
N GLU A 571 12.20 -8.05 29.62
CA GLU A 571 13.17 -7.07 30.14
C GLU A 571 12.56 -5.70 30.22
N GLU A 572 11.87 -5.24 29.18
CA GLU A 572 11.22 -3.94 29.12
C GLU A 572 10.08 -3.79 30.16
N LEU A 573 9.33 -4.84 30.40
CA LEU A 573 8.21 -4.87 31.34
C LEU A 573 8.59 -5.33 32.76
N GLN A 574 9.87 -5.60 33.01
CA GLN A 574 10.35 -5.98 34.34
C GLN A 574 9.99 -4.96 35.43
N PRO A 575 10.13 -3.61 35.21
CA PRO A 575 9.72 -2.62 36.21
C PRO A 575 8.24 -2.75 36.62
N MET A 576 7.39 -3.16 35.69
CA MET A 576 5.98 -3.38 35.95
C MET A 576 5.74 -4.63 36.81
N LEU A 577 6.51 -5.68 36.64
CA LEU A 577 6.50 -6.85 37.53
C LEU A 577 7.07 -6.50 38.93
N ASP A 578 8.12 -5.68 38.94
CA ASP A 578 8.73 -5.22 40.20
C ASP A 578 7.84 -4.27 41.01
N SER A 579 6.84 -3.65 40.38
CA SER A 579 5.85 -2.80 41.07
C SER A 579 4.87 -3.57 41.99
N TYR A 580 4.78 -4.90 41.88
CA TYR A 580 3.98 -5.71 42.82
C TYR A 580 4.52 -5.59 44.25
N ARG A 581 3.65 -5.30 45.18
CA ARG A 581 3.98 -5.07 46.62
C ARG A 581 4.32 -6.36 47.35
N ASN A 582 3.68 -7.46 46.93
CA ASN A 582 3.91 -8.78 47.54
C ASN A 582 5.14 -9.45 46.93
N ALA A 583 6.24 -9.57 47.67
CA ALA A 583 7.50 -10.15 47.24
C ALA A 583 7.36 -11.59 46.72
N ARG A 584 6.56 -12.43 47.37
CA ARG A 584 6.34 -13.84 46.96
C ARG A 584 5.60 -13.90 45.63
N LEU A 585 4.56 -13.08 45.42
CA LEU A 585 3.83 -13.01 44.14
C LEU A 585 4.74 -12.52 43.04
N ARG A 586 5.58 -11.52 43.28
CA ARG A 586 6.55 -11.00 42.34
C ARG A 586 7.55 -12.09 41.88
N GLU A 587 8.12 -12.84 42.84
CA GLU A 587 9.04 -13.96 42.55
C GLU A 587 8.37 -15.06 41.74
N GLU A 588 7.11 -15.41 42.08
CA GLU A 588 6.31 -16.39 41.36
C GLU A 588 6.07 -15.93 39.90
N LEU A 589 5.62 -14.68 39.69
CA LEU A 589 5.39 -14.14 38.34
C LEU A 589 6.66 -14.09 37.50
N LEU A 590 7.79 -13.70 38.08
CA LEU A 590 9.08 -13.70 37.38
C LEU A 590 9.53 -15.12 37.01
N LYS A 591 9.34 -16.09 37.91
CA LYS A 591 9.64 -17.50 37.67
C LYS A 591 8.77 -18.07 36.56
N ASP A 592 7.46 -17.78 36.56
CA ASP A 592 6.51 -18.21 35.54
C ASP A 592 6.86 -17.60 34.19
N ALA A 593 7.21 -16.29 34.13
CA ALA A 593 7.62 -15.60 32.94
C ALA A 593 8.90 -16.19 32.33
N LYS A 594 9.93 -16.44 33.18
CA LYS A 594 11.18 -17.09 32.72
C LYS A 594 10.95 -18.51 32.20
N LYS A 595 10.05 -19.28 32.84
CA LYS A 595 9.67 -20.62 32.39
C LYS A 595 8.92 -20.60 31.05
N ALA A 596 8.01 -19.64 30.85
CA ALA A 596 7.24 -19.48 29.62
C ALA A 596 8.10 -18.99 28.45
N ALA A 597 9.23 -18.31 28.68
CA ALA A 597 10.17 -17.85 27.68
C ALA A 597 10.66 -18.96 26.72
N ALA A 598 10.80 -20.19 27.24
CA ALA A 598 11.21 -21.33 26.40
C ALA A 598 10.20 -21.67 25.30
N LYS A 599 8.91 -21.34 25.52
CA LYS A 599 7.83 -21.57 24.55
C LYS A 599 7.71 -20.45 23.52
N GLY A 600 8.18 -19.23 23.83
CA GLY A 600 8.10 -18.06 22.96
C GLY A 600 6.66 -17.64 22.65
N SER A 601 5.71 -17.88 23.55
CA SER A 601 4.31 -17.48 23.40
C SER A 601 4.08 -16.11 24.02
N LEU A 602 3.88 -15.08 23.19
CA LEU A 602 3.60 -13.72 23.66
C LEU A 602 2.29 -13.66 24.46
N ASN A 603 1.30 -14.49 24.11
CA ASN A 603 0.05 -14.59 24.90
C ASN A 603 0.29 -15.04 26.35
N ASP A 604 1.24 -15.95 26.58
CA ASP A 604 1.56 -16.38 27.97
C ASP A 604 2.19 -15.21 28.73
N LEU A 605 3.03 -14.40 28.09
CA LEU A 605 3.60 -13.19 28.70
C LEU A 605 2.50 -12.16 29.04
N VAL A 606 1.56 -11.90 28.10
CA VAL A 606 0.39 -11.02 28.37
C VAL A 606 -0.37 -11.48 29.61
N ARG A 607 -0.66 -12.79 29.74
CA ARG A 607 -1.40 -13.35 30.90
C ARG A 607 -0.67 -13.16 32.22
N ILE A 608 0.65 -13.10 32.19
CA ILE A 608 1.47 -12.92 33.39
C ILE A 608 1.56 -11.45 33.75
N VAL A 609 1.92 -10.59 32.80
CA VAL A 609 2.21 -9.17 33.01
C VAL A 609 0.92 -8.36 33.16
N ASP A 610 -0.08 -8.61 32.31
CA ASP A 610 -1.34 -7.86 32.30
C ASP A 610 -2.47 -8.56 33.03
N ASN A 611 -2.20 -9.01 34.26
CA ASN A 611 -3.17 -9.70 35.08
C ASN A 611 -3.89 -8.74 36.04
N ALA A 612 -4.96 -8.11 35.57
CA ALA A 612 -5.75 -7.16 36.34
C ALA A 612 -6.29 -7.78 37.68
N LYS A 613 -6.59 -9.09 37.70
CA LYS A 613 -7.06 -9.76 38.91
C LYS A 613 -5.94 -9.88 39.98
N LYS A 614 -4.73 -10.28 39.56
CA LYS A 614 -3.57 -10.35 40.44
C LYS A 614 -3.15 -8.96 40.95
N ARG A 615 -3.22 -7.93 40.10
CA ARG A 615 -2.95 -6.53 40.54
C ARG A 615 -3.94 -6.03 41.58
N LYS A 616 -5.25 -6.20 41.35
CA LYS A 616 -6.28 -5.80 42.29
C LYS A 616 -6.17 -6.58 43.62
N TRP A 617 -5.77 -7.84 43.54
CA TRP A 617 -5.54 -8.65 44.71
C TRP A 617 -4.32 -8.16 45.53
N ASP A 618 -3.20 -7.87 44.84
CA ASP A 618 -1.99 -7.33 45.49
C ASP A 618 -2.26 -5.99 46.15
N GLU A 619 -2.90 -5.07 45.46
CA GLU A 619 -3.27 -3.74 46.00
C GLU A 619 -4.17 -3.84 47.22
N ARG A 620 -5.21 -4.69 47.19
CA ARG A 620 -6.09 -4.93 48.35
C ARG A 620 -5.32 -5.48 49.53
N ASN A 621 -4.48 -6.47 49.28
CA ASN A 621 -3.71 -7.09 50.38
C ASN A 621 -2.67 -6.11 50.94
N PHE A 622 -2.07 -5.29 50.13
CA PHE A 622 -1.18 -4.22 50.58
C PHE A 622 -1.91 -3.22 51.47
N GLN A 623 -3.10 -2.76 51.07
CA GLN A 623 -3.93 -1.86 51.88
C GLN A 623 -4.31 -2.50 53.22
N VAL A 624 -4.70 -3.77 53.23
CA VAL A 624 -5.00 -4.53 54.47
C VAL A 624 -3.76 -4.64 55.34
N ALA A 625 -2.61 -4.98 54.77
CA ALA A 625 -1.36 -5.09 55.49
C ALA A 625 -0.92 -3.75 56.09
N THR A 626 -1.05 -2.65 55.34
CA THR A 626 -0.74 -1.29 55.77
C THR A 626 -1.63 -0.86 56.95
N ARG A 627 -2.95 -1.13 56.87
CA ARG A 627 -3.89 -0.84 57.97
C ARG A 627 -3.54 -1.66 59.23
N ARG A 628 -3.23 -2.95 59.03
CA ARG A 628 -2.85 -3.82 60.15
C ARG A 628 -1.54 -3.39 60.79
N HIS A 629 -0.55 -3.01 59.95
CA HIS A 629 0.72 -2.47 60.45
C HIS A 629 0.51 -1.17 61.23
N ALA A 630 -0.30 -0.25 60.73
CA ALA A 630 -0.63 0.99 61.41
C ALA A 630 -1.35 0.74 62.75
N ALA A 631 -2.31 -0.22 62.77
CA ALA A 631 -3.01 -0.60 64.01
C ALA A 631 -2.07 -1.21 65.06
N LEU A 632 -1.21 -2.15 64.63
CA LEU A 632 -0.21 -2.77 65.51
C LEU A 632 0.82 -1.75 66.01
N SER A 633 1.27 -0.85 65.16
CA SER A 633 2.19 0.24 65.55
C SER A 633 1.57 1.17 66.58
N ALA A 634 0.28 1.51 66.43
CA ALA A 634 -0.46 2.30 67.41
C ALA A 634 -0.63 1.55 68.75
N GLU A 635 -0.88 0.24 68.70
CA GLU A 635 -0.98 -0.59 69.89
C GLU A 635 0.36 -0.69 70.62
N ILE A 636 1.47 -0.91 69.91
CA ILE A 636 2.82 -0.92 70.47
C ILE A 636 3.13 0.43 71.14
N ALA A 637 2.84 1.56 70.43
CA ALA A 637 3.05 2.90 70.97
C ALA A 637 2.23 3.15 72.24
N LYS A 638 0.97 2.62 72.32
CA LYS A 638 0.11 2.69 73.50
C LYS A 638 0.71 1.88 74.67
N LEU A 639 1.13 0.65 74.36
CA LEU A 639 1.75 -0.20 75.37
C LEU A 639 3.04 0.41 75.96
N GLN A 640 3.88 0.97 75.10
CA GLN A 640 5.10 1.69 75.54
C GLN A 640 4.78 2.95 76.37
N THR A 641 3.69 3.62 76.08
CA THR A 641 3.24 4.80 76.86
C THR A 641 2.65 4.38 78.15
N ASP A 642 1.88 3.28 78.25
CA ASP A 642 1.35 2.70 79.46
C ASP A 642 2.46 2.14 80.37
N GLU A 643 3.50 1.52 79.78
CA GLU A 643 4.69 1.10 80.55
C GLU A 643 5.40 2.28 81.18
N LYS A 644 5.68 3.35 80.49
CA LYS A 644 6.25 4.54 81.04
C LYS A 644 5.38 5.21 82.10
N ARG A 645 4.07 5.14 81.98
CA ARG A 645 3.12 5.65 82.96
C ARG A 645 3.13 4.81 84.22
N LEU A 646 3.12 3.46 84.10
CA LEU A 646 3.27 2.56 85.20
C LEU A 646 4.58 2.72 85.92
N GLN A 647 5.69 2.86 85.21
CA GLN A 647 7.00 3.16 85.79
C GLN A 647 7.01 4.48 86.60
N ARG A 648 6.38 5.55 86.04
CA ARG A 648 6.26 6.84 86.77
C ARG A 648 5.37 6.67 88.03
N GLN A 649 4.25 5.98 87.96
CA GLN A 649 3.39 5.72 89.11
C GLN A 649 4.09 4.87 90.20
N ALA A 650 4.84 3.85 89.79
CA ALA A 650 5.64 3.03 90.70
C ALA A 650 6.74 3.86 91.38
N MET A 651 7.37 4.78 90.63
CA MET A 651 8.39 5.69 91.15
C MET A 651 7.79 6.68 92.18
N LEU A 652 6.62 7.23 91.89
CA LEU A 652 5.89 8.14 92.79
C LEU A 652 5.44 7.43 94.09
N LEU A 653 4.86 6.23 93.95
CA LEU A 653 4.48 5.37 95.10
C LEU A 653 5.71 5.00 95.90
N GLY A 654 6.80 4.58 95.26
CA GLY A 654 8.07 4.28 95.96
C GLY A 654 8.60 5.48 96.73
N ARG A 655 8.53 6.71 96.16
CA ARG A 655 8.92 7.93 96.94
C ARG A 655 7.99 8.20 98.07
N GLN A 656 6.66 8.01 97.96
CA GLN A 656 5.72 8.19 99.05
C GLN A 656 5.96 7.18 100.17
N ILE A 657 6.14 5.92 99.82
CA ILE A 657 6.46 4.87 100.78
C ILE A 657 7.77 5.17 101.51
N SER A 658 8.81 5.55 100.78
CA SER A 658 10.11 5.95 101.35
C SER A 658 9.98 7.13 102.28
N ALA A 659 9.21 8.16 101.91
CA ALA A 659 8.95 9.32 102.77
C ALA A 659 8.18 8.95 104.00
N ASN A 660 7.17 8.09 103.93
CA ASN A 660 6.42 7.56 105.09
C ASN A 660 7.30 6.76 105.99
N ILE A 661 8.12 5.89 105.47
CA ILE A 661 9.07 5.10 106.25
C ILE A 661 10.08 6.01 106.99
N ALA A 662 10.60 7.01 106.26
CA ALA A 662 11.50 8.03 106.82
C ALA A 662 10.82 8.81 107.95
N CYS A 663 9.56 9.22 107.80
CA CYS A 663 8.79 9.86 108.85
C CYS A 663 8.61 8.98 110.07
N VAL A 664 8.18 7.69 109.88
CA VAL A 664 8.01 6.72 111.00
C VAL A 664 9.33 6.49 111.67
N LEU A 665 10.42 6.28 110.99
CA LEU A 665 11.75 6.12 111.55
C LEU A 665 12.18 7.37 112.29
N SER A 666 11.93 8.56 111.75
CA SER A 666 12.23 9.80 112.46
C SER A 666 11.43 9.97 113.75
N VAL A 667 10.13 9.63 113.72
CA VAL A 667 9.28 9.62 114.93
C VAL A 667 9.77 8.58 115.97
N LEU A 668 10.14 7.40 115.46
CA LEU A 668 10.71 6.36 116.37
C LEU A 668 12.05 6.81 117.04
N VAL A 669 12.92 7.37 116.26
CA VAL A 669 14.18 7.92 116.75
C VAL A 669 13.97 9.07 117.74
N ILE A 670 13.00 9.96 117.42
CA ILE A 670 12.63 11.04 118.36
C ILE A 670 12.02 10.42 119.63
N ALA A 671 11.13 9.46 119.51
CA ALA A 671 10.53 8.78 120.67
C ALA A 671 11.60 8.10 121.52
N VAL A 672 12.54 7.38 120.93
CA VAL A 672 13.66 6.74 121.66
C VAL A 672 14.55 7.78 122.37
N LEU A 673 14.82 8.92 121.64
CA LEU A 673 15.58 10.00 122.23
C LEU A 673 14.87 10.70 123.38
N VAL A 674 13.55 10.83 123.29
CA VAL A 674 12.74 11.40 124.37
C VAL A 674 12.67 10.45 125.57
N PHE A 675 12.43 9.12 125.31
CA PHE A 675 12.42 8.13 126.35
C PHE A 675 13.80 7.96 127.05
N SER A 676 14.89 8.12 126.29
CA SER A 676 16.24 8.03 126.89
C SER A 676 16.64 9.24 127.73
N ARG A 677 15.83 10.31 127.72
CA ARG A 677 16.04 11.54 128.50
C ARG A 677 15.09 11.60 129.74
N ILE A 678 14.12 10.74 129.87
CA ILE A 678 13.14 10.75 130.95
C ILE A 678 13.37 9.60 131.91
N GLY A 679 14.23 8.61 131.54
CA GLY A 679 14.69 7.51 132.41
C GLY A 679 16.12 7.85 132.88
#